data_b116993870ecc0f6b3b3d0cdcfb2f062
#
_entry.id   b116993870ecc0f6b3b3d0cdcfb2f062
#
_cell.length_a   1.000
_cell.length_b   1.000
_cell.length_c   1.000
_cell.angle_alpha   90.00
_cell.angle_beta   90.00
_cell.angle_gamma   90.00
#
_symmetry.space_group_name_H-M   'P 1'
#
loop_
_entity.id
_entity.type
_entity.pdbx_description
1 polymer ?
#
loop_
_entity_poly.entity_id
_entity_poly.type
_entity_poly.pdbx_seq_one_letter_code
_entity_poly.pdbx_strand_id
1 'polypeptide(L)'
;MIYMKQIFYLLLLSLLFSLTSQAQEQEKVAPIRVACVGNSITFGSSIANRDKDSYPAVLGQMLGEGYEVRNFGFSGRVLLMDGDYPYMKEHMFQDVLEFNPNIIIIKLGTNDSKPQNWIHGKKFAKDMQTMINTFNDLAAKPKIYVCYPAKAYKIKYGITDSIISNEIIPIIKKQAQKNKLDIIDMYAATDNMPERFPDGIHPDVIGTHHMAATVYKAITGKESDHQIQAFPGQKGEWNDCDRYDFKFRGRKAIVVVPKQAAKGNPWIWRPAFFNAFASVDRALLKKGFHIVYYDVTHLYGSPRAVSLGTDFYKNMVTNYGLSEKVTLEGFSRGGLFAFNWAAKNPEKVACIYVDAPVCDVFVWPGRERADLWNDLLKEWETTDAAMANFKGNPIDNLAPIAAANIPIFAVCGDSDQSVPYEKNMKIVRDRYKALGGPVEVIVKENCGHHPHSLDNPEPVVDFILRQQPEYKKYVHYNVRGSLQNSLSKFEKERKARVAFLGGSITEMKGWHNLIEQQLQQRFPTTQFEWVEAGISSTGTTPGAFRLQHDILSKGKIDLLFVEAAVNDDTNEFTATEQVRGMEGIVRHALNSNPEMDIVMLHFIYDPFIPKIAKKQQPDVILNHERVANHYLIPSINLCQEIGERMHDGEFDWDTFGGTHPKPFGHKFYAAAIGHLFDEMWKGLSPETGCKAHEIPAEPLDSFCYENGDFLSIEQARSNRGWKIVENWHPDNDASKRQGFVDVPMLEATQPGDQLTLNFKGKAIGIFCVCGPSVGILEYSVDGKPFKEIDMFTNWSRTLYLPWVYMLETELENTDHKLVLRMSKKHNKKSKGYECQIRNFVVNQ
;
A
#
# COMPACT_ATOMS: atom_id res chain seq x y z
N MET A 1 45.25 50.55 -28.41
CA MET A 1 44.32 50.27 -29.52
C MET A 1 44.20 48.75 -29.84
N ILE A 2 45.24 47.95 -29.57
CA ILE A 2 45.20 46.49 -29.84
C ILE A 2 44.38 45.74 -28.74
N TYR A 3 44.50 46.16 -27.49
CA TYR A 3 43.74 45.52 -26.39
C TYR A 3 42.22 45.77 -26.44
N MET A 4 41.77 46.87 -26.91
CA MET A 4 40.32 47.13 -27.11
C MET A 4 39.69 46.36 -28.27
N LYS A 5 40.47 46.01 -29.28
CA LYS A 5 39.98 45.12 -30.38
C LYS A 5 39.84 43.65 -29.93
N GLN A 6 40.71 43.17 -29.07
CA GLN A 6 40.65 41.83 -28.53
C GLN A 6 39.43 41.65 -27.56
N ILE A 7 39.16 42.66 -26.72
CA ILE A 7 37.97 42.63 -25.84
C ILE A 7 36.67 42.72 -26.64
N PHE A 8 36.66 43.48 -27.75
CA PHE A 8 35.49 43.55 -28.64
C PHE A 8 35.23 42.24 -29.39
N TYR A 9 36.31 41.51 -29.84
CA TYR A 9 36.17 40.19 -30.45
C TYR A 9 35.76 39.15 -29.43
N LEU A 10 36.21 39.19 -28.20
CA LEU A 10 35.78 38.29 -27.13
C LEU A 10 34.31 38.51 -26.73
N LEU A 11 33.85 39.75 -26.69
CA LEU A 11 32.46 40.12 -26.44
C LEU A 11 31.56 39.76 -27.61
N LEU A 12 32.03 39.89 -28.87
CA LEU A 12 31.30 39.46 -30.07
C LEU A 12 31.22 37.92 -30.16
N LEU A 13 32.28 37.19 -29.79
CA LEU A 13 32.26 35.72 -29.68
C LEU A 13 31.35 35.24 -28.54
N SER A 14 31.31 35.92 -27.41
CA SER A 14 30.37 35.54 -26.30
C SER A 14 28.91 35.86 -26.65
N LEU A 15 28.65 36.93 -27.42
CA LEU A 15 27.31 37.21 -27.95
C LEU A 15 26.90 36.22 -29.06
N LEU A 16 27.82 35.77 -29.89
CA LEU A 16 27.55 34.71 -30.90
C LEU A 16 27.35 33.36 -30.22
N PHE A 17 28.06 33.01 -29.14
CA PHE A 17 27.83 31.80 -28.34
C PHE A 17 26.53 31.87 -27.53
N SER A 18 26.09 33.03 -27.08
CA SER A 18 24.77 33.18 -26.42
C SER A 18 23.60 33.16 -27.38
N LEU A 19 23.82 33.48 -28.67
CA LEU A 19 22.83 33.39 -29.76
C LEU A 19 22.72 31.96 -30.35
N THR A 20 23.76 31.13 -30.21
CA THR A 20 23.73 29.72 -30.63
C THR A 20 23.35 28.77 -29.53
N SER A 21 23.18 29.20 -28.25
CA SER A 21 22.65 28.40 -27.16
C SER A 21 21.15 28.65 -26.90
N GLN A 22 20.45 29.41 -27.74
CA GLN A 22 19.04 29.17 -28.00
C GLN A 22 18.99 27.90 -28.89
N ALA A 23 19.33 26.75 -28.28
CA ALA A 23 18.93 25.45 -28.75
C ALA A 23 17.45 25.54 -29.08
N GLN A 24 17.08 25.20 -30.27
CA GLN A 24 15.70 24.93 -30.67
C GLN A 24 15.06 24.14 -29.55
N GLU A 25 14.25 24.77 -28.68
CA GLU A 25 13.11 24.09 -28.09
C GLU A 25 12.30 23.62 -29.30
N GLN A 26 12.55 22.38 -29.74
CA GLN A 26 11.59 21.68 -30.57
C GLN A 26 10.28 21.80 -29.81
N GLU A 27 9.34 22.56 -30.30
CA GLU A 27 7.95 22.51 -29.85
C GLU A 27 7.60 21.02 -29.78
N LYS A 28 7.52 20.48 -28.56
CA LYS A 28 7.09 19.10 -28.32
C LYS A 28 5.67 19.05 -28.85
N VAL A 29 5.49 18.50 -30.03
CA VAL A 29 4.17 18.26 -30.60
C VAL A 29 3.37 17.49 -29.56
N ALA A 30 2.24 18.05 -29.13
CA ALA A 30 1.42 17.40 -28.14
C ALA A 30 1.02 15.99 -28.63
N PRO A 31 1.11 14.95 -27.80
CA PRO A 31 0.81 13.60 -28.22
C PRO A 31 -0.65 13.44 -28.67
N ILE A 32 -0.89 12.58 -29.63
CA ILE A 32 -2.24 12.21 -30.08
C ILE A 32 -2.90 11.42 -28.95
N ARG A 33 -3.98 11.98 -28.38
CA ARG A 33 -4.72 11.36 -27.28
C ARG A 33 -5.69 10.30 -27.79
N VAL A 34 -5.56 9.08 -27.27
CA VAL A 34 -6.38 7.91 -27.64
C VAL A 34 -7.15 7.43 -26.41
N ALA A 35 -8.47 7.41 -26.50
CA ALA A 35 -9.34 6.87 -25.44
C ALA A 35 -9.84 5.47 -25.83
N CYS A 36 -9.52 4.46 -25.00
CA CYS A 36 -10.07 3.11 -25.13
C CYS A 36 -11.28 2.96 -24.19
N VAL A 37 -12.47 3.14 -24.73
CA VAL A 37 -13.77 3.06 -24.04
C VAL A 37 -14.30 1.63 -24.06
N GLY A 38 -14.70 1.07 -22.91
CA GLY A 38 -15.24 -0.28 -22.89
C GLY A 38 -15.57 -0.85 -21.52
N ASN A 39 -15.71 -2.16 -21.49
CA ASN A 39 -16.10 -2.95 -20.31
C ASN A 39 -14.90 -3.65 -19.64
N SER A 40 -15.12 -4.77 -18.95
CA SER A 40 -14.08 -5.56 -18.26
C SER A 40 -12.92 -6.01 -19.15
N ILE A 41 -13.14 -6.27 -20.42
CA ILE A 41 -12.08 -6.66 -21.36
C ILE A 41 -11.16 -5.47 -21.64
N THR A 42 -11.72 -4.26 -21.83
CA THR A 42 -10.95 -3.02 -21.98
C THR A 42 -10.25 -2.65 -20.67
N PHE A 43 -10.95 -2.77 -19.55
CA PHE A 43 -10.40 -2.59 -18.22
C PHE A 43 -9.16 -3.46 -17.99
N GLY A 44 -9.16 -4.71 -18.53
CA GLY A 44 -8.11 -5.70 -18.31
C GLY A 44 -8.43 -6.63 -17.15
N SER A 45 -9.72 -6.98 -16.94
CA SER A 45 -10.09 -8.01 -15.96
C SER A 45 -9.37 -9.31 -16.28
N SER A 46 -8.84 -9.98 -15.25
CA SER A 46 -7.99 -11.18 -15.36
C SER A 46 -6.54 -10.91 -15.83
N ILE A 47 -6.17 -9.65 -16.10
CA ILE A 47 -4.79 -9.26 -16.41
C ILE A 47 -4.14 -8.75 -15.13
N ALA A 48 -3.10 -9.43 -14.68
CA ALA A 48 -2.41 -9.10 -13.45
C ALA A 48 -1.75 -7.72 -13.52
N ASN A 49 -1.11 -7.38 -14.64
CA ASN A 49 -0.49 -6.09 -14.88
C ASN A 49 -1.27 -5.28 -15.92
N ARG A 50 -2.40 -4.70 -15.53
CA ARG A 50 -3.25 -3.93 -16.44
C ARG A 50 -2.54 -2.74 -17.07
N ASP A 51 -1.69 -2.06 -16.33
CA ASP A 51 -0.99 -0.85 -16.78
C ASP A 51 0.09 -1.17 -17.82
N LYS A 52 0.46 -2.45 -17.97
CA LYS A 52 1.43 -2.94 -18.96
C LYS A 52 0.78 -3.81 -20.02
N ASP A 53 -0.10 -4.73 -19.60
CA ASP A 53 -0.52 -5.87 -20.42
C ASP A 53 -2.03 -5.87 -20.77
N SER A 54 -2.82 -4.87 -20.32
CA SER A 54 -4.15 -4.65 -20.89
C SER A 54 -4.03 -4.19 -22.35
N TYR A 55 -5.01 -4.51 -23.22
CA TYR A 55 -4.86 -4.12 -24.63
C TYR A 55 -4.68 -2.60 -24.84
N PRO A 56 -5.27 -1.67 -24.04
CA PRO A 56 -4.96 -0.25 -24.18
C PRO A 56 -3.52 0.09 -23.82
N ALA A 57 -2.95 -0.55 -22.78
CA ALA A 57 -1.57 -0.32 -22.36
C ALA A 57 -0.58 -0.84 -23.43
N VAL A 58 -0.83 -2.05 -23.92
CA VAL A 58 -0.05 -2.65 -25.03
C VAL A 58 -0.16 -1.81 -26.31
N LEU A 59 -1.34 -1.29 -26.61
CA LEU A 59 -1.53 -0.36 -27.73
C LEU A 59 -0.66 0.89 -27.57
N GLY A 60 -0.57 1.45 -26.37
CA GLY A 60 0.29 2.59 -26.06
C GLY A 60 1.77 2.28 -26.33
N GLN A 61 2.23 1.10 -25.90
CA GLN A 61 3.60 0.63 -26.19
C GLN A 61 3.87 0.49 -27.70
N MET A 62 2.91 -0.06 -28.43
CA MET A 62 3.00 -0.21 -29.88
C MET A 62 3.00 1.12 -30.63
N LEU A 63 2.22 2.10 -30.19
CA LEU A 63 2.11 3.42 -30.84
C LEU A 63 3.29 4.35 -30.49
N GLY A 64 3.94 4.17 -29.35
CA GLY A 64 5.12 4.92 -28.92
C GLY A 64 4.84 6.35 -28.45
N GLU A 65 5.91 7.13 -28.20
CA GLU A 65 5.87 8.45 -27.55
C GLU A 65 5.00 9.52 -28.24
N GLY A 66 4.65 9.33 -29.51
CA GLY A 66 3.77 10.25 -30.23
C GLY A 66 2.29 10.14 -29.84
N TYR A 67 1.94 9.19 -28.95
CA TYR A 67 0.56 8.92 -28.57
C TYR A 67 0.43 8.83 -27.05
N GLU A 68 -0.68 9.38 -26.52
CA GLU A 68 -1.11 9.20 -25.14
C GLU A 68 -2.36 8.31 -25.13
N VAL A 69 -2.18 7.02 -24.84
CA VAL A 69 -3.29 6.05 -24.79
C VAL A 69 -3.76 5.90 -23.36
N ARG A 70 -5.06 6.14 -23.12
CA ARG A 70 -5.68 5.93 -21.80
C ARG A 70 -6.75 4.85 -21.83
N ASN A 71 -6.76 4.06 -20.75
CA ASN A 71 -7.73 3.00 -20.53
C ASN A 71 -8.96 3.55 -19.78
N PHE A 72 -10.09 3.65 -20.46
CA PHE A 72 -11.39 4.03 -19.91
C PHE A 72 -12.35 2.83 -19.88
N GLY A 73 -11.81 1.62 -19.72
CA GLY A 73 -12.58 0.42 -19.48
C GLY A 73 -13.15 0.40 -18.07
N PHE A 74 -14.41 -0.04 -17.93
CA PHE A 74 -15.03 -0.23 -16.62
C PHE A 74 -15.80 -1.55 -16.57
N SER A 75 -15.43 -2.43 -15.63
CA SER A 75 -15.94 -3.81 -15.56
C SER A 75 -17.45 -3.86 -15.39
N GLY A 76 -18.11 -4.80 -16.08
CA GLY A 76 -19.54 -5.02 -15.97
C GLY A 76 -20.44 -4.10 -16.81
N ARG A 77 -19.89 -3.00 -17.37
CA ARG A 77 -20.68 -1.94 -18.00
C ARG A 77 -21.24 -2.34 -19.34
N VAL A 78 -22.42 -1.77 -19.63
CA VAL A 78 -23.20 -1.99 -20.83
C VAL A 78 -23.35 -0.69 -21.64
N LEU A 79 -23.62 -0.81 -22.93
CA LEU A 79 -23.94 0.34 -23.77
C LEU A 79 -25.40 0.79 -23.54
N LEU A 80 -26.30 -0.18 -23.31
CA LEU A 80 -27.73 0.07 -23.07
C LEU A 80 -27.96 0.96 -21.85
N MET A 81 -28.71 2.07 -22.04
CA MET A 81 -29.07 3.01 -20.99
C MET A 81 -30.06 2.47 -19.97
N ASP A 82 -30.82 1.44 -20.34
CA ASP A 82 -31.75 0.73 -19.46
C ASP A 82 -31.20 -0.62 -18.99
N GLY A 83 -29.91 -0.91 -19.21
CA GLY A 83 -29.23 -2.09 -18.68
C GLY A 83 -28.82 -1.95 -17.21
N ASP A 84 -28.23 -2.99 -16.65
CA ASP A 84 -27.86 -3.08 -15.23
C ASP A 84 -26.84 -1.98 -14.81
N TYR A 85 -25.82 -1.71 -15.63
CA TYR A 85 -24.77 -0.73 -15.35
C TYR A 85 -24.39 0.08 -16.61
N PRO A 86 -25.19 1.11 -16.98
CA PRO A 86 -24.96 1.90 -18.19
C PRO A 86 -23.66 2.68 -18.16
N TYR A 87 -22.75 2.46 -19.12
CA TYR A 87 -21.46 3.14 -19.19
C TYR A 87 -21.59 4.67 -19.24
N MET A 88 -22.58 5.21 -19.95
CA MET A 88 -22.79 6.65 -20.07
C MET A 88 -23.27 7.33 -18.78
N LYS A 89 -23.62 6.57 -17.73
CA LYS A 89 -23.96 7.08 -16.40
C LYS A 89 -22.77 7.07 -15.43
N GLU A 90 -21.64 6.51 -15.83
CA GLU A 90 -20.48 6.33 -14.97
C GLU A 90 -19.52 7.52 -15.03
N HIS A 91 -18.74 7.72 -13.96
CA HIS A 91 -17.69 8.75 -13.92
C HIS A 91 -16.68 8.57 -15.07
N MET A 92 -16.35 7.32 -15.38
CA MET A 92 -15.40 6.98 -16.45
C MET A 92 -15.82 7.57 -17.81
N PHE A 93 -17.13 7.73 -18.07
CA PHE A 93 -17.62 8.41 -19.26
C PHE A 93 -17.30 9.90 -19.21
N GLN A 94 -17.44 10.54 -18.05
CA GLN A 94 -17.08 11.95 -17.87
C GLN A 94 -15.56 12.15 -18.02
N ASP A 95 -14.76 11.23 -17.50
CA ASP A 95 -13.30 11.26 -17.63
C ASP A 95 -12.87 11.21 -19.11
N VAL A 96 -13.59 10.46 -19.97
CA VAL A 96 -13.35 10.49 -21.43
C VAL A 96 -13.63 11.88 -22.03
N LEU A 97 -14.74 12.52 -21.63
CA LEU A 97 -15.11 13.84 -22.12
C LEU A 97 -14.08 14.90 -21.70
N GLU A 98 -13.61 14.84 -20.46
CA GLU A 98 -12.57 15.73 -19.93
C GLU A 98 -11.21 15.51 -20.59
N PHE A 99 -10.87 14.25 -20.88
CA PHE A 99 -9.63 13.90 -21.60
C PHE A 99 -9.62 14.51 -23.01
N ASN A 100 -10.79 14.72 -23.61
CA ASN A 100 -10.97 15.33 -24.93
C ASN A 100 -10.05 14.70 -25.98
N PRO A 101 -10.18 13.38 -26.26
CA PRO A 101 -9.25 12.61 -27.08
C PRO A 101 -9.32 12.97 -28.58
N ASN A 102 -8.25 12.69 -29.34
CA ASN A 102 -8.20 12.80 -30.79
C ASN A 102 -8.70 11.52 -31.47
N ILE A 103 -8.61 10.37 -30.77
CA ILE A 103 -9.09 9.06 -31.24
C ILE A 103 -9.89 8.42 -30.11
N ILE A 104 -11.06 7.86 -30.45
CA ILE A 104 -11.89 7.09 -29.52
C ILE A 104 -12.12 5.69 -30.08
N ILE A 105 -11.92 4.67 -29.26
CA ILE A 105 -12.16 3.26 -29.57
C ILE A 105 -13.28 2.77 -28.67
N ILE A 106 -14.47 2.50 -29.23
CA ILE A 106 -15.65 2.07 -28.49
C ILE A 106 -15.75 0.55 -28.55
N LYS A 107 -15.56 -0.14 -27.40
CA LYS A 107 -15.66 -1.60 -27.26
C LYS A 107 -16.65 -1.98 -26.15
N LEU A 108 -17.93 -1.80 -26.39
CA LEU A 108 -19.07 -2.22 -25.57
C LEU A 108 -19.91 -3.27 -26.30
N GLY A 109 -20.91 -3.83 -25.65
CA GLY A 109 -21.80 -4.86 -26.23
C GLY A 109 -21.67 -6.24 -25.59
N THR A 110 -20.52 -6.57 -24.95
CA THR A 110 -20.33 -7.90 -24.34
C THR A 110 -21.31 -8.14 -23.19
N ASN A 111 -21.43 -7.22 -22.26
CA ASN A 111 -22.36 -7.34 -21.11
C ASN A 111 -23.81 -7.10 -21.50
N ASP A 112 -24.04 -6.40 -22.61
CA ASP A 112 -25.36 -6.17 -23.19
C ASP A 112 -26.02 -7.47 -23.59
N SER A 113 -25.24 -8.51 -23.94
CA SER A 113 -25.75 -9.84 -24.31
C SER A 113 -26.36 -10.63 -23.15
N LYS A 114 -26.20 -10.18 -21.90
CA LYS A 114 -26.83 -10.82 -20.75
C LYS A 114 -28.38 -10.75 -20.85
N PRO A 115 -29.11 -11.80 -20.47
CA PRO A 115 -30.58 -11.82 -20.62
C PRO A 115 -31.29 -10.60 -20.02
N GLN A 116 -30.91 -10.18 -18.81
CA GLN A 116 -31.50 -9.02 -18.12
C GLN A 116 -31.24 -7.69 -18.84
N ASN A 117 -30.21 -7.60 -19.66
CA ASN A 117 -29.88 -6.42 -20.43
C ASN A 117 -30.50 -6.49 -21.83
N TRP A 118 -30.43 -7.67 -22.47
CA TRP A 118 -30.87 -7.81 -23.86
C TRP A 118 -32.38 -7.72 -24.06
N ILE A 119 -33.19 -7.86 -23.01
CA ILE A 119 -34.64 -7.51 -23.05
C ILE A 119 -34.86 -6.05 -23.54
N HIS A 120 -33.87 -5.18 -23.35
CA HIS A 120 -33.84 -3.79 -23.82
C HIS A 120 -33.14 -3.63 -25.16
N GLY A 121 -32.72 -4.70 -25.83
CA GLY A 121 -31.88 -4.70 -27.05
C GLY A 121 -32.39 -3.84 -28.20
N LYS A 122 -33.73 -3.64 -28.30
CA LYS A 122 -34.33 -2.72 -29.27
C LYS A 122 -33.84 -1.28 -29.16
N LYS A 123 -33.30 -0.86 -27.98
CA LYS A 123 -32.77 0.47 -27.74
C LYS A 123 -31.26 0.58 -28.02
N PHE A 124 -30.58 -0.55 -28.24
CA PHE A 124 -29.09 -0.58 -28.40
C PHE A 124 -28.61 0.36 -29.51
N ALA A 125 -29.27 0.34 -30.68
CA ALA A 125 -28.93 1.24 -31.80
C ALA A 125 -29.09 2.73 -31.44
N LYS A 126 -30.15 3.08 -30.71
CA LYS A 126 -30.42 4.44 -30.26
C LYS A 126 -29.36 4.90 -29.24
N ASP A 127 -29.04 4.07 -28.26
CA ASP A 127 -28.10 4.40 -27.20
C ASP A 127 -26.68 4.51 -27.75
N MET A 128 -26.30 3.66 -28.70
CA MET A 128 -25.04 3.75 -29.45
C MET A 128 -24.97 5.07 -30.25
N GLN A 129 -26.06 5.50 -30.88
CA GLN A 129 -26.10 6.78 -31.59
C GLN A 129 -25.92 7.96 -30.64
N THR A 130 -26.53 7.89 -29.44
CA THR A 130 -26.35 8.92 -28.42
C THR A 130 -24.88 9.05 -28.01
N MET A 131 -24.20 7.93 -27.73
CA MET A 131 -22.80 7.92 -27.38
C MET A 131 -21.91 8.50 -28.50
N ILE A 132 -22.14 8.10 -29.76
CA ILE A 132 -21.44 8.61 -30.94
C ILE A 132 -21.63 10.11 -31.07
N ASN A 133 -22.86 10.62 -30.93
CA ASN A 133 -23.15 12.05 -31.02
C ASN A 133 -22.40 12.82 -29.92
N THR A 134 -22.46 12.37 -28.67
CA THR A 134 -21.74 13.00 -27.55
C THR A 134 -20.24 13.10 -27.82
N PHE A 135 -19.62 12.05 -28.35
CA PHE A 135 -18.20 12.09 -28.70
C PHE A 135 -17.90 12.99 -29.89
N ASN A 136 -18.77 13.06 -30.89
CA ASN A 136 -18.63 13.97 -32.02
C ASN A 136 -18.72 15.45 -31.64
N ASP A 137 -19.37 15.76 -30.51
CA ASP A 137 -19.49 17.12 -29.97
C ASP A 137 -18.24 17.59 -29.22
N LEU A 138 -17.28 16.71 -28.94
CA LEU A 138 -16.01 17.08 -28.29
C LEU A 138 -15.22 18.10 -29.13
N ALA A 139 -14.53 19.02 -28.45
CA ALA A 139 -13.74 20.07 -29.06
C ALA A 139 -12.62 19.51 -29.97
N ALA A 140 -12.03 18.38 -29.62
CA ALA A 140 -10.99 17.71 -30.42
C ALA A 140 -11.52 17.07 -31.70
N LYS A 141 -12.84 16.95 -31.91
CA LYS A 141 -13.47 16.29 -33.05
C LYS A 141 -12.83 14.92 -33.33
N PRO A 142 -12.93 13.96 -32.40
CA PRO A 142 -12.17 12.73 -32.47
C PRO A 142 -12.53 11.87 -33.68
N LYS A 143 -11.54 11.14 -34.18
CA LYS A 143 -11.80 10.00 -35.06
C LYS A 143 -12.32 8.84 -34.18
N ILE A 144 -13.54 8.38 -34.47
CA ILE A 144 -14.20 7.33 -33.68
C ILE A 144 -14.10 5.99 -34.42
N TYR A 145 -13.61 4.98 -33.71
CA TYR A 145 -13.66 3.58 -34.12
C TYR A 145 -14.67 2.83 -33.25
N VAL A 146 -15.44 1.95 -33.86
CA VAL A 146 -16.33 1.03 -33.14
C VAL A 146 -15.82 -0.39 -33.26
N CYS A 147 -15.78 -1.12 -32.16
CA CYS A 147 -15.32 -2.50 -32.14
C CYS A 147 -16.50 -3.46 -32.12
N TYR A 148 -16.39 -4.58 -32.85
CA TYR A 148 -17.19 -5.74 -32.51
C TYR A 148 -16.71 -6.27 -31.17
N PRO A 149 -17.61 -6.76 -30.27
CA PRO A 149 -17.20 -7.43 -29.04
C PRO A 149 -16.29 -8.62 -29.35
N ALA A 150 -15.37 -8.93 -28.48
CA ALA A 150 -14.57 -10.15 -28.57
C ALA A 150 -15.46 -11.38 -28.47
N LYS A 151 -15.04 -12.50 -29.04
CA LYS A 151 -15.77 -13.76 -29.00
C LYS A 151 -15.91 -14.30 -27.58
N ALA A 152 -17.10 -14.77 -27.21
CA ALA A 152 -17.34 -15.43 -25.95
C ALA A 152 -17.33 -16.96 -26.16
N TYR A 153 -16.38 -17.65 -25.54
CA TYR A 153 -16.19 -19.10 -25.70
C TYR A 153 -17.03 -19.96 -24.75
N LYS A 154 -17.56 -19.33 -23.70
CA LYS A 154 -18.44 -20.00 -22.71
C LYS A 154 -19.55 -19.06 -22.27
N ILE A 155 -20.70 -19.67 -21.92
CA ILE A 155 -21.72 -18.89 -21.21
C ILE A 155 -21.25 -18.70 -19.77
N LYS A 156 -20.88 -17.48 -19.42
CA LYS A 156 -20.46 -17.12 -18.07
C LYS A 156 -20.98 -15.72 -17.75
N TYR A 157 -21.38 -15.49 -16.51
CA TYR A 157 -22.00 -14.23 -16.08
C TYR A 157 -23.26 -13.85 -16.89
N GLY A 158 -23.92 -14.81 -17.57
CA GLY A 158 -25.04 -14.58 -18.48
C GLY A 158 -24.63 -14.06 -19.89
N ILE A 159 -23.36 -13.88 -20.17
CA ILE A 159 -22.86 -13.45 -21.49
C ILE A 159 -22.99 -14.62 -22.46
N THR A 160 -23.58 -14.37 -23.65
CA THR A 160 -23.81 -15.37 -24.66
C THR A 160 -23.30 -14.94 -26.04
N ASP A 161 -22.50 -15.80 -26.66
CA ASP A 161 -21.91 -15.54 -27.97
C ASP A 161 -22.96 -15.44 -29.09
N SER A 162 -24.05 -16.18 -29.00
CA SER A 162 -25.12 -16.14 -30.02
C SER A 162 -25.82 -14.79 -30.10
N ILE A 163 -26.02 -14.09 -29.00
CA ILE A 163 -26.57 -12.73 -29.00
C ILE A 163 -25.50 -11.74 -29.53
N ILE A 164 -24.24 -11.91 -29.13
CA ILE A 164 -23.15 -11.07 -29.62
C ILE A 164 -23.06 -11.16 -31.16
N SER A 165 -22.98 -12.38 -31.70
CA SER A 165 -22.75 -12.59 -33.14
C SER A 165 -23.97 -12.31 -34.00
N ASN A 166 -25.15 -12.76 -33.58
CA ASN A 166 -26.33 -12.74 -34.41
C ASN A 166 -27.16 -11.46 -34.25
N GLU A 167 -27.02 -10.73 -33.15
CA GLU A 167 -27.86 -9.57 -32.89
C GLU A 167 -27.05 -8.28 -32.68
N ILE A 168 -26.06 -8.27 -31.78
CA ILE A 168 -25.29 -7.07 -31.43
C ILE A 168 -24.36 -6.63 -32.59
N ILE A 169 -23.58 -7.52 -33.14
CA ILE A 169 -22.64 -7.22 -34.24
C ILE A 169 -23.37 -6.65 -35.47
N PRO A 170 -24.49 -7.21 -35.93
CA PRO A 170 -25.26 -6.61 -37.04
C PRO A 170 -25.73 -5.19 -36.73
N ILE A 171 -26.13 -4.89 -35.50
CA ILE A 171 -26.54 -3.52 -35.11
C ILE A 171 -25.34 -2.57 -35.12
N ILE A 172 -24.20 -2.96 -34.53
CA ILE A 172 -22.97 -2.16 -34.56
C ILE A 172 -22.55 -1.89 -36.01
N LYS A 173 -22.57 -2.91 -36.90
CA LYS A 173 -22.26 -2.77 -38.30
C LYS A 173 -23.14 -1.73 -39.00
N LYS A 174 -24.44 -1.78 -38.77
CA LYS A 174 -25.40 -0.84 -39.36
C LYS A 174 -25.21 0.58 -38.82
N GLN A 175 -24.90 0.73 -37.53
CA GLN A 175 -24.63 2.05 -36.94
C GLN A 175 -23.30 2.64 -37.44
N ALA A 176 -22.27 1.83 -37.62
CA ALA A 176 -20.99 2.24 -38.16
C ALA A 176 -21.18 2.75 -39.61
N GLN A 177 -21.88 2.01 -40.46
CA GLN A 177 -22.21 2.42 -41.84
C GLN A 177 -22.99 3.73 -41.88
N LYS A 178 -24.03 3.87 -41.00
CA LYS A 178 -24.85 5.09 -40.93
C LYS A 178 -24.03 6.32 -40.57
N ASN A 179 -23.07 6.17 -39.66
CA ASN A 179 -22.25 7.27 -39.15
C ASN A 179 -20.89 7.39 -39.84
N LYS A 180 -20.62 6.56 -40.87
CA LYS A 180 -19.33 6.50 -41.61
C LYS A 180 -18.13 6.29 -40.68
N LEU A 181 -18.28 5.38 -39.72
CA LEU A 181 -17.23 5.03 -38.75
C LEU A 181 -16.45 3.79 -39.24
N ASP A 182 -15.17 3.76 -38.94
CA ASP A 182 -14.34 2.57 -39.13
C ASP A 182 -14.66 1.50 -38.08
N ILE A 183 -14.67 0.25 -38.50
CA ILE A 183 -14.92 -0.92 -37.60
C ILE A 183 -13.61 -1.62 -37.29
N ILE A 184 -13.38 -1.93 -36.04
CA ILE A 184 -12.30 -2.83 -35.61
C ILE A 184 -12.94 -4.19 -35.28
N ASP A 185 -12.64 -5.19 -36.07
CA ASP A 185 -13.21 -6.52 -35.90
C ASP A 185 -12.47 -7.33 -34.82
N MET A 186 -12.81 -7.04 -33.55
CA MET A 186 -12.29 -7.78 -32.39
C MET A 186 -12.86 -9.21 -32.33
N TYR A 187 -14.04 -9.44 -32.92
CA TYR A 187 -14.64 -10.77 -32.95
C TYR A 187 -13.79 -11.73 -33.78
N ALA A 188 -13.46 -11.34 -35.02
CA ALA A 188 -12.59 -12.13 -35.86
C ALA A 188 -11.16 -12.20 -35.33
N ALA A 189 -10.64 -11.10 -34.76
CA ALA A 189 -9.30 -11.08 -34.15
C ALA A 189 -9.15 -12.04 -32.96
N THR A 190 -10.23 -12.39 -32.30
CA THR A 190 -10.21 -13.31 -31.17
C THR A 190 -10.87 -14.67 -31.49
N ASP A 191 -11.14 -14.96 -32.76
CA ASP A 191 -11.68 -16.27 -33.17
C ASP A 191 -10.58 -17.35 -33.12
N ASN A 192 -10.99 -18.60 -32.89
CA ASN A 192 -10.12 -19.79 -32.84
C ASN A 192 -8.96 -19.74 -31.85
N MET A 193 -9.10 -19.00 -30.70
CA MET A 193 -8.11 -18.97 -29.62
C MET A 193 -8.73 -19.17 -28.24
N PRO A 194 -9.54 -20.26 -28.01
CA PRO A 194 -10.22 -20.47 -26.73
C PRO A 194 -9.24 -20.61 -25.55
N GLU A 195 -8.01 -21.08 -25.79
CA GLU A 195 -6.95 -21.22 -24.78
C GLU A 195 -6.45 -19.86 -24.27
N ARG A 196 -6.71 -18.76 -25.00
CA ARG A 196 -6.37 -17.37 -24.62
C ARG A 196 -7.47 -16.69 -23.81
N PHE A 197 -8.58 -17.40 -23.55
CA PHE A 197 -9.71 -16.92 -22.77
C PHE A 197 -9.97 -17.88 -21.59
N PRO A 198 -9.16 -17.87 -20.52
CA PRO A 198 -9.18 -18.88 -19.45
C PRO A 198 -10.55 -19.07 -18.82
N ASP A 199 -11.31 -18.00 -18.67
CA ASP A 199 -12.68 -18.06 -18.14
C ASP A 199 -13.76 -18.11 -19.24
N GLY A 200 -13.37 -18.10 -20.50
CA GLY A 200 -14.22 -18.11 -21.68
C GLY A 200 -14.72 -16.74 -22.14
N ILE A 201 -14.42 -15.65 -21.38
CA ILE A 201 -14.88 -14.28 -21.67
C ILE A 201 -13.71 -13.29 -21.71
N HIS A 202 -12.78 -13.38 -20.74
CA HIS A 202 -11.67 -12.44 -20.58
C HIS A 202 -10.38 -13.03 -21.19
N PRO A 203 -9.67 -12.26 -22.03
CA PRO A 203 -8.41 -12.70 -22.61
C PRO A 203 -7.30 -12.77 -21.57
N ASP A 204 -6.34 -13.68 -21.78
CA ASP A 204 -5.03 -13.64 -21.14
C ASP A 204 -4.12 -12.56 -21.79
N VAL A 205 -2.88 -12.43 -21.29
CA VAL A 205 -1.92 -11.44 -21.82
C VAL A 205 -1.69 -11.59 -23.31
N ILE A 206 -1.58 -12.81 -23.83
CA ILE A 206 -1.39 -13.05 -25.27
C ILE A 206 -2.63 -12.60 -26.05
N GLY A 207 -3.82 -12.93 -25.55
CA GLY A 207 -5.08 -12.48 -26.15
C GLY A 207 -5.20 -10.96 -26.18
N THR A 208 -4.77 -10.25 -25.13
CA THR A 208 -4.76 -8.77 -25.12
C THR A 208 -3.79 -8.19 -26.12
N HIS A 209 -2.62 -8.81 -26.35
CA HIS A 209 -1.68 -8.40 -27.39
C HIS A 209 -2.24 -8.55 -28.81
N HIS A 210 -2.95 -9.64 -29.09
CA HIS A 210 -3.67 -9.80 -30.36
C HIS A 210 -4.72 -8.71 -30.58
N MET A 211 -5.48 -8.38 -29.53
CA MET A 211 -6.44 -7.27 -29.60
C MET A 211 -5.76 -5.92 -29.82
N ALA A 212 -4.66 -5.64 -29.12
CA ALA A 212 -3.89 -4.40 -29.29
C ALA A 212 -3.31 -4.28 -30.69
N ALA A 213 -2.73 -5.36 -31.24
CA ALA A 213 -2.20 -5.38 -32.59
C ALA A 213 -3.29 -5.11 -33.65
N THR A 214 -4.50 -5.63 -33.43
CA THR A 214 -5.65 -5.35 -34.29
C THR A 214 -6.04 -3.87 -34.29
N VAL A 215 -6.03 -3.23 -33.10
CA VAL A 215 -6.28 -1.78 -32.97
C VAL A 215 -5.14 -0.97 -33.60
N TYR A 216 -3.89 -1.36 -33.33
CA TYR A 216 -2.71 -0.71 -33.88
C TYR A 216 -2.77 -0.68 -35.42
N LYS A 217 -3.09 -1.83 -36.03
CA LYS A 217 -3.28 -1.93 -37.50
C LYS A 217 -4.40 -1.02 -38.02
N ALA A 218 -5.51 -0.94 -37.30
CA ALA A 218 -6.63 -0.06 -37.67
C ALA A 218 -6.28 1.43 -37.62
N ILE A 219 -5.44 1.84 -36.67
CA ILE A 219 -5.02 3.23 -36.49
C ILE A 219 -3.91 3.60 -37.48
N THR A 220 -2.91 2.74 -37.64
CA THR A 220 -1.67 3.06 -38.41
C THR A 220 -1.63 2.51 -39.81
N GLY A 221 -2.45 1.53 -40.13
CA GLY A 221 -2.40 0.76 -41.38
C GLY A 221 -1.24 -0.25 -41.44
N LYS A 222 -0.46 -0.41 -40.39
CA LYS A 222 0.73 -1.27 -40.34
C LYS A 222 0.51 -2.47 -39.39
N GLU A 223 1.19 -3.58 -39.68
CA GLU A 223 1.32 -4.67 -38.67
C GLU A 223 2.25 -4.24 -37.55
N SER A 224 2.03 -4.79 -36.35
CA SER A 224 2.88 -4.53 -35.20
C SER A 224 3.94 -5.61 -35.03
N ASP A 225 5.18 -5.21 -34.77
CA ASP A 225 6.28 -6.13 -34.45
C ASP A 225 6.28 -6.51 -32.95
N HIS A 226 5.41 -5.91 -32.16
CA HIS A 226 5.34 -6.12 -30.72
C HIS A 226 4.53 -7.38 -30.38
N GLN A 227 5.22 -8.48 -30.05
CA GLN A 227 4.58 -9.75 -29.68
C GLN A 227 5.15 -10.30 -28.39
N ILE A 228 4.30 -10.71 -27.44
CA ILE A 228 4.70 -11.57 -26.33
C ILE A 228 4.63 -13.03 -26.79
N GLN A 229 5.74 -13.76 -26.58
CA GLN A 229 5.84 -15.16 -26.93
C GLN A 229 5.33 -16.04 -25.77
N ALA A 230 4.77 -17.21 -26.09
CA ALA A 230 4.57 -18.24 -25.10
C ALA A 230 5.92 -18.80 -24.65
N PHE A 231 6.07 -19.23 -23.37
CA PHE A 231 7.30 -19.85 -22.92
C PHE A 231 7.62 -21.08 -23.76
N PRO A 232 8.90 -21.24 -24.21
CA PRO A 232 9.31 -22.33 -25.10
C PRO A 232 9.55 -23.62 -24.33
N GLY A 233 9.76 -24.72 -25.10
CA GLY A 233 10.23 -25.98 -24.60
C GLY A 233 9.15 -26.94 -24.17
N GLN A 234 9.51 -27.91 -23.31
CA GLN A 234 8.63 -28.95 -22.87
C GLN A 234 7.78 -28.44 -21.70
N LYS A 235 6.44 -28.48 -21.88
CA LYS A 235 5.51 -28.17 -20.82
C LYS A 235 5.38 -29.36 -19.86
N GLY A 236 5.47 -29.10 -18.58
CA GLY A 236 5.28 -30.01 -17.46
C GLY A 236 4.54 -29.31 -16.34
N GLU A 237 4.66 -29.82 -15.11
CA GLU A 237 4.03 -29.27 -13.93
C GLU A 237 5.01 -29.18 -12.74
N TRP A 238 4.84 -28.17 -11.88
CA TRP A 238 5.51 -28.05 -10.60
C TRP A 238 4.61 -27.32 -9.60
N ASN A 239 4.28 -27.96 -8.48
CA ASN A 239 3.33 -27.45 -7.47
C ASN A 239 2.00 -26.95 -8.09
N ASP A 240 1.36 -27.80 -8.88
CA ASP A 240 0.09 -27.56 -9.57
C ASP A 240 0.10 -26.36 -10.53
N CYS A 241 1.28 -25.89 -10.96
CA CYS A 241 1.46 -24.79 -11.89
C CYS A 241 2.22 -25.23 -13.14
N ASP A 242 1.95 -24.58 -14.26
CA ASP A 242 2.62 -24.85 -15.53
C ASP A 242 4.13 -24.60 -15.41
N ARG A 243 4.93 -25.58 -15.81
CA ARG A 243 6.37 -25.52 -15.88
C ARG A 243 6.83 -25.73 -17.31
N TYR A 244 7.81 -24.91 -17.74
CA TYR A 244 8.42 -24.98 -19.06
C TYR A 244 9.92 -25.22 -18.93
N ASP A 245 10.40 -26.36 -19.47
CA ASP A 245 11.81 -26.75 -19.51
C ASP A 245 12.38 -26.51 -20.92
N PHE A 246 13.42 -25.69 -21.03
CA PHE A 246 14.03 -25.39 -22.32
C PHE A 246 15.55 -25.15 -22.19
N LYS A 247 16.23 -24.95 -23.31
CA LYS A 247 17.62 -24.53 -23.34
C LYS A 247 17.72 -23.12 -23.87
N PHE A 248 18.44 -22.25 -23.16
CA PHE A 248 18.81 -20.93 -23.63
C PHE A 248 20.34 -20.86 -23.76
N ARG A 249 20.83 -20.55 -24.94
CA ARG A 249 22.28 -20.59 -25.27
C ARG A 249 22.98 -21.87 -24.81
N GLY A 250 22.30 -23.00 -25.01
CA GLY A 250 22.79 -24.33 -24.69
C GLY A 250 22.70 -24.75 -23.23
N ARG A 251 22.25 -23.88 -22.32
CA ARG A 251 22.12 -24.14 -20.89
C ARG A 251 20.67 -24.35 -20.48
N LYS A 252 20.46 -25.18 -19.46
CA LYS A 252 19.12 -25.46 -18.94
C LYS A 252 18.47 -24.22 -18.37
N ALA A 253 17.23 -23.98 -18.78
CA ALA A 253 16.34 -22.99 -18.22
C ALA A 253 15.00 -23.61 -17.85
N ILE A 254 14.39 -23.13 -16.78
CA ILE A 254 13.06 -23.54 -16.33
C ILE A 254 12.28 -22.26 -15.97
N VAL A 255 11.02 -22.21 -16.39
CA VAL A 255 10.06 -21.21 -15.94
C VAL A 255 8.83 -21.90 -15.39
N VAL A 256 8.45 -21.57 -14.16
CA VAL A 256 7.17 -21.98 -13.57
C VAL A 256 6.25 -20.77 -13.56
N VAL A 257 5.10 -20.91 -14.18
CA VAL A 257 4.10 -19.87 -14.34
C VAL A 257 3.04 -20.03 -13.26
N PRO A 258 2.78 -19.01 -12.43
CA PRO A 258 1.74 -19.10 -11.39
C PRO A 258 0.35 -19.24 -12.01
N LYS A 259 -0.59 -19.88 -11.32
CA LYS A 259 -2.00 -19.98 -11.77
C LYS A 259 -2.64 -18.63 -12.02
N GLN A 260 -2.26 -17.65 -11.22
CA GLN A 260 -2.62 -16.25 -11.38
C GLN A 260 -1.38 -15.41 -11.10
N ALA A 261 -0.83 -14.81 -12.14
CA ALA A 261 0.33 -13.94 -11.99
C ALA A 261 -0.05 -12.68 -11.19
N ALA A 262 0.82 -12.26 -10.30
CA ALA A 262 0.68 -10.98 -9.62
C ALA A 262 0.91 -9.84 -10.61
N LYS A 263 0.38 -8.65 -10.28
CA LYS A 263 0.55 -7.46 -11.09
C LYS A 263 2.05 -7.18 -11.31
N GLY A 264 2.40 -6.84 -12.53
CA GLY A 264 3.80 -6.62 -12.92
C GLY A 264 4.55 -7.87 -13.35
N ASN A 265 3.92 -9.06 -13.32
CA ASN A 265 4.59 -10.33 -13.61
C ASN A 265 5.91 -10.49 -12.86
N PRO A 266 5.90 -10.33 -11.51
CA PRO A 266 7.11 -10.42 -10.72
C PRO A 266 7.71 -11.82 -10.83
N TRP A 267 9.02 -11.90 -10.67
CA TRP A 267 9.74 -13.15 -10.75
C TRP A 267 10.94 -13.21 -9.82
N ILE A 268 11.21 -14.42 -9.34
CA ILE A 268 12.41 -14.75 -8.60
C ILE A 268 13.31 -15.62 -9.47
N TRP A 269 14.61 -15.31 -9.52
CA TRP A 269 15.57 -15.96 -10.38
C TRP A 269 16.62 -16.74 -9.58
N ARG A 270 16.59 -18.02 -9.77
CA ARG A 270 17.48 -19.01 -9.17
C ARG A 270 18.60 -19.41 -10.16
N PRO A 271 19.89 -19.13 -9.90
CA PRO A 271 21.00 -19.50 -10.77
C PRO A 271 21.49 -20.93 -10.55
N ALA A 272 21.05 -21.59 -9.45
CA ALA A 272 21.51 -22.90 -9.02
C ALA A 272 20.43 -23.66 -8.27
N PHE A 273 20.56 -24.99 -8.22
CA PHE A 273 19.80 -25.91 -7.35
C PHE A 273 18.28 -25.80 -7.44
N PHE A 274 17.71 -25.85 -8.66
CA PHE A 274 16.26 -25.85 -8.84
C PHE A 274 15.57 -26.90 -7.95
N ASN A 275 14.50 -26.49 -7.27
CA ASN A 275 13.70 -27.30 -6.32
C ASN A 275 14.39 -27.68 -4.99
N ALA A 276 15.66 -27.35 -4.76
CA ALA A 276 16.29 -27.58 -3.47
C ALA A 276 15.85 -26.52 -2.45
N PHE A 277 15.32 -26.95 -1.28
CA PHE A 277 14.85 -26.05 -0.21
C PHE A 277 13.91 -24.94 -0.69
N ALA A 278 12.97 -25.27 -1.56
CA ALA A 278 12.15 -24.33 -2.31
C ALA A 278 10.91 -23.84 -1.53
N SER A 279 10.98 -23.67 -0.21
CA SER A 279 9.85 -23.18 0.60
C SER A 279 9.45 -21.75 0.22
N VAL A 280 10.41 -20.86 0.02
CA VAL A 280 10.21 -19.48 -0.43
C VAL A 280 9.65 -19.44 -1.84
N ASP A 281 10.21 -20.20 -2.79
CA ASP A 281 9.69 -20.29 -4.17
C ASP A 281 8.22 -20.71 -4.21
N ARG A 282 7.85 -21.76 -3.43
CA ARG A 282 6.45 -22.25 -3.38
C ARG A 282 5.50 -21.21 -2.78
N ALA A 283 5.95 -20.49 -1.77
CA ALA A 283 5.15 -19.43 -1.16
C ALA A 283 4.97 -18.25 -2.12
N LEU A 284 6.02 -17.81 -2.80
CA LEU A 284 5.96 -16.75 -3.81
C LEU A 284 5.14 -17.15 -5.04
N LEU A 285 5.23 -18.41 -5.50
CA LEU A 285 4.41 -18.93 -6.60
C LEU A 285 2.90 -18.81 -6.29
N LYS A 286 2.48 -19.13 -5.05
CA LYS A 286 1.11 -18.94 -4.59
C LYS A 286 0.68 -17.46 -4.54
N LYS A 287 1.65 -16.56 -4.39
CA LYS A 287 1.45 -15.10 -4.40
C LYS A 287 1.58 -14.49 -5.81
N GLY A 288 1.68 -15.33 -6.85
CA GLY A 288 1.67 -14.91 -8.25
C GLY A 288 3.03 -14.59 -8.86
N PHE A 289 4.14 -14.95 -8.20
CA PHE A 289 5.49 -14.82 -8.79
C PHE A 289 5.78 -15.95 -9.76
N HIS A 290 6.48 -15.62 -10.84
CA HIS A 290 7.11 -16.62 -11.70
C HIS A 290 8.40 -17.12 -11.03
N ILE A 291 8.62 -18.44 -11.05
CA ILE A 291 9.86 -19.02 -10.55
C ILE A 291 10.74 -19.36 -11.75
N VAL A 292 11.91 -18.75 -11.82
CA VAL A 292 12.78 -18.85 -12.99
C VAL A 292 14.13 -19.41 -12.58
N TYR A 293 14.58 -20.40 -13.32
CA TYR A 293 15.90 -21.03 -13.16
C TYR A 293 16.69 -20.91 -14.47
N TYR A 294 17.95 -20.56 -14.33
CA TYR A 294 18.91 -20.61 -15.44
C TYR A 294 20.26 -21.13 -14.93
N ASP A 295 20.69 -22.27 -15.44
CA ASP A 295 21.87 -22.95 -14.93
C ASP A 295 23.18 -22.24 -15.27
N VAL A 296 23.70 -21.52 -14.31
CA VAL A 296 25.02 -20.89 -14.34
C VAL A 296 25.91 -21.38 -13.17
N THR A 297 25.52 -22.49 -12.55
CA THR A 297 26.09 -23.05 -11.32
C THR A 297 27.61 -23.20 -11.37
N HIS A 298 28.12 -23.76 -12.48
CA HIS A 298 29.55 -24.05 -12.66
C HIS A 298 30.32 -22.92 -13.36
N LEU A 299 29.76 -21.70 -13.41
CA LEU A 299 30.43 -20.53 -13.97
C LEU A 299 30.99 -19.59 -12.90
N TYR A 300 30.89 -19.96 -11.63
CA TYR A 300 31.49 -19.28 -10.46
C TYR A 300 31.30 -17.73 -10.45
N GLY A 301 30.18 -17.23 -10.93
CA GLY A 301 29.90 -15.78 -11.03
C GLY A 301 30.87 -15.00 -11.94
N SER A 302 31.53 -15.68 -12.88
CA SER A 302 32.49 -15.09 -13.81
C SER A 302 31.86 -14.04 -14.75
N PRO A 303 32.68 -13.22 -15.45
CA PRO A 303 32.19 -12.31 -16.46
C PRO A 303 31.33 -12.99 -17.53
N ARG A 304 31.66 -14.22 -17.88
CA ARG A 304 30.87 -15.06 -18.80
C ARG A 304 29.50 -15.41 -18.20
N ALA A 305 29.45 -15.79 -16.90
CA ALA A 305 28.18 -16.04 -16.21
C ALA A 305 27.29 -14.79 -16.22
N VAL A 306 27.85 -13.64 -15.90
CA VAL A 306 27.15 -12.35 -15.88
C VAL A 306 26.60 -11.97 -17.27
N SER A 307 27.40 -12.15 -18.33
CA SER A 307 26.98 -11.88 -19.71
C SER A 307 25.82 -12.79 -20.14
N LEU A 308 25.96 -14.12 -19.93
CA LEU A 308 24.88 -15.07 -20.23
C LEU A 308 23.59 -14.76 -19.44
N GLY A 309 23.76 -14.41 -18.16
CA GLY A 309 22.63 -13.98 -17.32
C GLY A 309 21.95 -12.72 -17.84
N THR A 310 22.72 -11.74 -18.31
CA THR A 310 22.17 -10.50 -18.88
C THR A 310 21.35 -10.76 -20.15
N ASP A 311 21.84 -11.67 -21.01
CA ASP A 311 21.10 -12.05 -22.21
C ASP A 311 19.83 -12.85 -21.86
N PHE A 312 19.91 -13.72 -20.84
CA PHE A 312 18.73 -14.44 -20.36
C PHE A 312 17.69 -13.50 -19.73
N TYR A 313 18.14 -12.56 -18.88
CA TYR A 313 17.26 -11.52 -18.33
C TYR A 313 16.53 -10.75 -19.44
N LYS A 314 17.27 -10.26 -20.46
CA LYS A 314 16.66 -9.55 -21.60
C LYS A 314 15.61 -10.42 -22.28
N ASN A 315 15.90 -11.71 -22.49
CA ASN A 315 14.94 -12.63 -23.09
C ASN A 315 13.66 -12.79 -22.26
N MET A 316 13.79 -12.90 -20.93
CA MET A 316 12.64 -13.02 -20.01
C MET A 316 11.76 -11.77 -20.00
N VAL A 317 12.37 -10.59 -19.96
CA VAL A 317 11.65 -9.32 -19.92
C VAL A 317 11.04 -8.97 -21.28
N THR A 318 11.85 -9.01 -22.35
CA THR A 318 11.41 -8.52 -23.68
C THR A 318 10.45 -9.49 -24.36
N ASN A 319 10.75 -10.80 -24.35
CA ASN A 319 9.99 -11.77 -25.11
C ASN A 319 8.85 -12.42 -24.29
N TYR A 320 8.97 -12.46 -22.96
CA TYR A 320 7.97 -13.13 -22.11
C TYR A 320 7.28 -12.20 -21.11
N GLY A 321 7.59 -10.90 -21.14
CA GLY A 321 6.88 -9.88 -20.39
C GLY A 321 7.06 -9.94 -18.86
N LEU A 322 8.11 -10.58 -18.35
CA LEU A 322 8.39 -10.56 -16.92
C LEU A 322 8.84 -9.17 -16.44
N SER A 323 8.71 -8.90 -15.14
CA SER A 323 9.07 -7.61 -14.53
C SER A 323 10.49 -7.18 -14.89
N GLU A 324 10.70 -5.88 -15.14
CA GLU A 324 12.02 -5.29 -15.34
C GLU A 324 12.89 -5.33 -14.06
N LYS A 325 12.28 -5.46 -12.89
CA LYS A 325 12.96 -5.65 -11.61
C LYS A 325 12.85 -7.11 -11.19
N VAL A 326 13.98 -7.78 -11.08
CA VAL A 326 14.04 -9.20 -10.69
C VAL A 326 14.46 -9.35 -9.23
N THR A 327 13.86 -10.31 -8.53
CA THR A 327 14.38 -10.80 -7.25
C THR A 327 15.43 -11.87 -7.54
N LEU A 328 16.67 -11.67 -7.07
CA LEU A 328 17.73 -12.67 -7.20
C LEU A 328 17.72 -13.60 -5.99
N GLU A 329 17.85 -14.91 -6.24
CA GLU A 329 17.98 -15.92 -5.20
C GLU A 329 19.32 -16.64 -5.32
N GLY A 330 20.15 -16.61 -4.25
CA GLY A 330 21.48 -17.17 -4.30
C GLY A 330 21.80 -18.14 -3.16
N PHE A 331 21.52 -19.44 -3.35
CA PHE A 331 21.91 -20.46 -2.38
C PHE A 331 23.35 -20.91 -2.60
N SER A 332 24.12 -21.00 -1.51
CA SER A 332 25.48 -21.51 -1.51
C SER A 332 26.31 -20.84 -2.63
N ARG A 333 26.90 -21.62 -3.56
CA ARG A 333 27.67 -21.09 -4.71
C ARG A 333 26.82 -20.20 -5.66
N GLY A 334 25.49 -20.26 -5.59
CA GLY A 334 24.61 -19.36 -6.32
C GLY A 334 24.76 -17.91 -5.90
N GLY A 335 25.26 -17.65 -4.69
CA GLY A 335 25.59 -16.31 -4.20
C GLY A 335 26.62 -15.59 -5.07
N LEU A 336 27.64 -16.32 -5.60
CA LEU A 336 28.64 -15.74 -6.52
C LEU A 336 27.99 -15.07 -7.73
N PHE A 337 27.01 -15.75 -8.34
CA PHE A 337 26.28 -15.18 -9.49
C PHE A 337 25.37 -14.05 -9.07
N ALA A 338 24.57 -14.24 -8.03
CA ALA A 338 23.56 -13.26 -7.60
C ALA A 338 24.20 -11.89 -7.32
N PHE A 339 25.27 -11.86 -6.52
CA PHE A 339 25.97 -10.61 -6.21
C PHE A 339 26.71 -10.02 -7.41
N ASN A 340 27.45 -10.83 -8.18
CA ASN A 340 28.23 -10.32 -9.30
C ASN A 340 27.35 -9.83 -10.45
N TRP A 341 26.19 -10.49 -10.68
CA TRP A 341 25.23 -10.01 -11.67
C TRP A 341 24.54 -8.72 -11.21
N ALA A 342 24.13 -8.64 -9.92
CA ALA A 342 23.56 -7.44 -9.33
C ALA A 342 24.53 -6.24 -9.40
N ALA A 343 25.81 -6.45 -9.10
CA ALA A 343 26.84 -5.40 -9.18
C ALA A 343 27.01 -4.82 -10.59
N LYS A 344 26.75 -5.61 -11.62
CA LYS A 344 26.84 -5.18 -13.04
C LYS A 344 25.51 -4.67 -13.62
N ASN A 345 24.37 -4.98 -13.00
CA ASN A 345 23.04 -4.63 -13.48
C ASN A 345 22.15 -4.13 -12.31
N PRO A 346 22.63 -3.20 -11.49
CA PRO A 346 21.90 -2.80 -10.27
C PRO A 346 20.51 -2.23 -10.57
N GLU A 347 20.35 -1.56 -11.71
CA GLU A 347 19.06 -0.99 -12.13
C GLU A 347 17.99 -2.05 -12.44
N LYS A 348 18.36 -3.30 -12.60
CA LYS A 348 17.44 -4.41 -12.93
C LYS A 348 17.05 -5.25 -11.73
N VAL A 349 17.58 -4.96 -10.54
CA VAL A 349 17.36 -5.77 -9.32
C VAL A 349 16.33 -5.12 -8.43
N ALA A 350 15.34 -5.89 -7.98
CA ALA A 350 14.40 -5.49 -6.95
C ALA A 350 15.01 -5.67 -5.55
N CYS A 351 15.51 -6.89 -5.28
CA CYS A 351 16.19 -7.26 -4.06
C CYS A 351 17.00 -8.54 -4.26
N ILE A 352 17.84 -8.87 -3.27
CA ILE A 352 18.66 -10.08 -3.25
C ILE A 352 18.27 -10.90 -2.01
N TYR A 353 17.83 -12.14 -2.22
CA TYR A 353 17.70 -13.15 -1.18
C TYR A 353 18.83 -14.17 -1.32
N VAL A 354 19.58 -14.42 -0.25
CA VAL A 354 20.67 -15.39 -0.25
C VAL A 354 20.62 -16.30 0.97
N ASP A 355 21.05 -17.54 0.77
CA ASP A 355 21.12 -18.54 1.85
C ASP A 355 22.47 -19.22 1.87
N ALA A 356 23.19 -19.11 2.96
CA ALA A 356 24.56 -19.53 3.15
C ALA A 356 25.45 -19.24 1.91
N PRO A 357 25.46 -17.98 1.39
CA PRO A 357 26.05 -17.66 0.08
C PRO A 357 27.56 -17.74 0.12
N VAL A 358 28.14 -18.27 -0.94
CA VAL A 358 29.58 -18.11 -1.19
C VAL A 358 29.80 -16.66 -1.64
N CYS A 359 30.62 -15.94 -0.88
CA CYS A 359 30.98 -14.55 -1.13
C CYS A 359 32.49 -14.36 -1.36
N ASP A 360 33.29 -15.40 -1.09
CA ASP A 360 34.74 -15.40 -1.28
C ASP A 360 35.18 -16.75 -1.86
N VAL A 361 35.75 -16.73 -3.06
CA VAL A 361 36.23 -17.93 -3.76
C VAL A 361 37.44 -18.58 -3.07
N PHE A 362 38.14 -17.85 -2.21
CA PHE A 362 39.25 -18.43 -1.42
C PHE A 362 38.76 -19.27 -0.24
N VAL A 363 37.53 -19.04 0.21
CA VAL A 363 36.84 -19.85 1.21
C VAL A 363 36.14 -21.04 0.55
N TRP A 364 35.45 -20.81 -0.58
CA TRP A 364 34.85 -21.88 -1.37
C TRP A 364 34.93 -21.53 -2.89
N PRO A 365 35.45 -22.41 -3.76
CA PRO A 365 35.95 -23.76 -3.47
C PRO A 365 37.23 -23.81 -2.64
N GLY A 366 38.01 -22.74 -2.62
CA GLY A 366 39.33 -22.72 -2.04
C GLY A 366 40.35 -23.60 -2.82
N ARG A 367 41.64 -23.36 -2.61
CA ARG A 367 42.69 -24.11 -3.30
C ARG A 367 42.73 -25.59 -2.93
N GLU A 368 42.15 -25.95 -1.77
CA GLU A 368 42.13 -27.33 -1.26
C GLU A 368 41.28 -28.26 -2.13
N ARG A 369 40.27 -27.71 -2.84
CA ARG A 369 39.44 -28.45 -3.81
C ARG A 369 40.00 -28.24 -5.22
N ALA A 370 41.13 -28.86 -5.52
CA ALA A 370 41.93 -28.62 -6.72
C ALA A 370 41.11 -28.64 -8.03
N ASP A 371 40.21 -29.61 -8.20
CA ASP A 371 39.40 -29.73 -9.42
C ASP A 371 38.47 -28.49 -9.59
N LEU A 372 37.74 -28.15 -8.54
CA LEU A 372 36.83 -26.98 -8.57
C LEU A 372 37.63 -25.67 -8.68
N TRP A 373 38.81 -25.60 -8.08
CA TRP A 373 39.68 -24.44 -8.20
C TRP A 373 40.22 -24.27 -9.62
N ASN A 374 40.63 -25.34 -10.27
CA ASN A 374 41.06 -25.31 -11.67
C ASN A 374 39.93 -24.95 -12.61
N ASP A 375 38.71 -25.44 -12.38
CA ASP A 375 37.52 -25.04 -13.12
C ASP A 375 37.21 -23.55 -12.94
N LEU A 376 37.29 -23.02 -11.71
CA LEU A 376 37.16 -21.61 -11.43
C LEU A 376 38.18 -20.76 -12.19
N LEU A 377 39.48 -21.13 -12.14
CA LEU A 377 40.52 -20.41 -12.85
C LEU A 377 40.25 -20.36 -14.36
N LYS A 378 39.79 -21.48 -14.93
CA LYS A 378 39.42 -21.57 -16.34
C LYS A 378 38.23 -20.66 -16.68
N GLU A 379 37.18 -20.68 -15.87
CA GLU A 379 35.98 -19.84 -16.10
C GLU A 379 36.25 -18.34 -15.91
N TRP A 380 37.20 -17.98 -15.05
CA TRP A 380 37.66 -16.60 -14.86
C TRP A 380 38.79 -16.20 -15.80
N GLU A 381 39.21 -17.11 -16.71
CA GLU A 381 40.32 -16.90 -17.65
C GLU A 381 41.57 -16.34 -16.95
N THR A 382 41.94 -16.94 -15.80
CA THR A 382 43.02 -16.48 -14.93
C THR A 382 43.95 -17.60 -14.52
N THR A 383 45.00 -17.27 -13.79
CA THR A 383 45.98 -18.25 -13.24
C THR A 383 46.01 -18.16 -11.72
N ASP A 384 46.47 -19.23 -11.04
CA ASP A 384 46.59 -19.24 -9.58
C ASP A 384 47.48 -18.09 -9.04
N ALA A 385 48.56 -17.77 -9.78
CA ALA A 385 49.42 -16.63 -9.42
C ALA A 385 48.69 -15.27 -9.50
N ALA A 386 47.85 -15.08 -10.51
CA ALA A 386 47.07 -13.85 -10.66
C ALA A 386 45.98 -13.69 -9.62
N MET A 387 45.52 -14.78 -8.98
CA MET A 387 44.54 -14.74 -7.91
C MET A 387 44.99 -13.95 -6.67
N ALA A 388 46.29 -13.70 -6.49
CA ALA A 388 46.76 -12.82 -5.40
C ALA A 388 46.14 -11.41 -5.43
N ASN A 389 45.75 -10.91 -6.61
CA ASN A 389 45.13 -9.61 -6.82
C ASN A 389 43.67 -9.71 -7.25
N PHE A 390 43.02 -10.85 -7.03
CA PHE A 390 41.65 -11.10 -7.46
C PHE A 390 40.64 -10.18 -6.78
N LYS A 391 39.80 -9.55 -7.58
CA LYS A 391 38.76 -8.61 -7.14
C LYS A 391 37.35 -9.01 -7.65
N GLY A 392 37.21 -10.29 -8.03
CA GLY A 392 35.95 -10.80 -8.55
C GLY A 392 35.00 -11.37 -7.48
N ASN A 393 35.38 -11.27 -6.20
CA ASN A 393 34.50 -11.73 -5.11
C ASN A 393 33.31 -10.81 -4.84
N PRO A 394 32.15 -11.34 -4.48
CA PRO A 394 31.03 -10.54 -3.96
C PRO A 394 31.45 -9.54 -2.88
N ILE A 395 32.27 -9.97 -1.91
CA ILE A 395 32.77 -9.11 -0.83
C ILE A 395 33.56 -7.87 -1.31
N ASP A 396 34.05 -7.85 -2.54
CA ASP A 396 34.83 -6.75 -3.14
C ASP A 396 33.97 -5.82 -4.01
N ASN A 397 32.75 -6.23 -4.40
CA ASN A 397 31.96 -5.60 -5.45
C ASN A 397 30.61 -5.05 -4.94
N LEU A 398 30.50 -4.67 -3.67
CA LEU A 398 29.24 -4.22 -3.05
C LEU A 398 28.86 -2.78 -3.37
N ALA A 399 29.81 -1.92 -3.73
CA ALA A 399 29.55 -0.49 -3.91
C ALA A 399 28.45 -0.16 -4.96
N PRO A 400 28.38 -0.78 -6.15
CA PRO A 400 27.31 -0.51 -7.11
C PRO A 400 25.93 -0.92 -6.59
N ILE A 401 25.88 -2.04 -5.81
CA ILE A 401 24.64 -2.55 -5.22
C ILE A 401 24.15 -1.59 -4.13
N ALA A 402 25.06 -1.09 -3.28
CA ALA A 402 24.74 -0.12 -2.23
C ALA A 402 24.33 1.23 -2.81
N ALA A 403 25.02 1.73 -3.84
CA ALA A 403 24.66 2.98 -4.52
C ALA A 403 23.26 2.93 -5.14
N ALA A 404 22.82 1.76 -5.59
CA ALA A 404 21.45 1.53 -6.08
C ALA A 404 20.45 1.21 -4.96
N ASN A 405 20.88 1.20 -3.71
CA ASN A 405 20.08 0.92 -2.52
C ASN A 405 19.29 -0.41 -2.63
N ILE A 406 19.92 -1.49 -3.12
CA ILE A 406 19.27 -2.77 -3.32
C ILE A 406 19.17 -3.51 -1.98
N PRO A 407 17.97 -3.84 -1.48
CA PRO A 407 17.82 -4.57 -0.23
C PRO A 407 18.36 -6.00 -0.33
N ILE A 408 19.05 -6.44 0.72
CA ILE A 408 19.57 -7.80 0.84
C ILE A 408 18.96 -8.48 2.05
N PHE A 409 18.45 -9.71 1.88
CA PHE A 409 18.05 -10.58 2.97
C PHE A 409 18.89 -11.86 2.92
N ALA A 410 19.49 -12.23 4.04
CA ALA A 410 20.33 -13.41 4.12
C ALA A 410 19.91 -14.35 5.25
N VAL A 411 19.97 -15.65 4.99
CA VAL A 411 19.86 -16.70 6.00
C VAL A 411 21.19 -17.46 6.05
N CYS A 412 21.73 -17.68 7.24
CA CYS A 412 23.00 -18.40 7.41
C CYS A 412 22.95 -19.28 8.64
N GLY A 413 23.78 -20.33 8.71
CA GLY A 413 24.00 -21.09 9.92
C GLY A 413 25.29 -20.63 10.63
N ASP A 414 25.30 -20.58 11.96
CA ASP A 414 26.46 -20.20 12.77
C ASP A 414 27.57 -21.30 12.80
N SER A 415 27.13 -22.53 12.55
CA SER A 415 28.02 -23.71 12.60
C SER A 415 28.40 -24.26 11.21
N ASP A 416 28.17 -23.46 10.13
CA ASP A 416 28.48 -23.84 8.75
C ASP A 416 30.00 -23.94 8.53
N GLN A 417 30.49 -25.17 8.29
CA GLN A 417 31.90 -25.45 8.00
C GLN A 417 32.22 -25.37 6.50
N SER A 418 31.20 -25.43 5.62
CA SER A 418 31.40 -25.42 4.17
C SER A 418 31.52 -24.00 3.63
N VAL A 419 30.64 -23.11 4.11
CA VAL A 419 30.58 -21.68 3.77
C VAL A 419 30.42 -20.87 5.06
N PRO A 420 31.45 -20.79 5.91
CA PRO A 420 31.37 -20.15 7.22
C PRO A 420 30.83 -18.73 7.14
N TYR A 421 29.81 -18.42 7.93
CA TYR A 421 29.19 -17.12 8.02
C TYR A 421 30.20 -15.99 8.23
N GLU A 422 31.14 -16.18 9.17
CA GLU A 422 32.17 -15.18 9.52
C GLU A 422 33.07 -14.79 8.34
N LYS A 423 33.31 -15.74 7.39
CA LYS A 423 34.20 -15.54 6.23
C LYS A 423 33.47 -15.15 4.94
N ASN A 424 32.15 -15.14 4.95
CA ASN A 424 31.30 -14.86 3.78
C ASN A 424 30.28 -13.76 4.09
N MET A 425 29.05 -14.12 4.47
CA MET A 425 27.95 -13.16 4.58
C MET A 425 28.13 -12.10 5.67
N LYS A 426 28.84 -12.40 6.75
CA LYS A 426 29.18 -11.38 7.76
C LYS A 426 30.03 -10.26 7.16
N ILE A 427 31.02 -10.58 6.33
CA ILE A 427 31.85 -9.57 5.65
C ILE A 427 30.99 -8.73 4.70
N VAL A 428 30.08 -9.38 3.95
CA VAL A 428 29.12 -8.68 3.09
C VAL A 428 28.27 -7.74 3.93
N ARG A 429 27.64 -8.23 5.01
CA ARG A 429 26.78 -7.43 5.90
C ARG A 429 27.53 -6.20 6.41
N ASP A 430 28.71 -6.40 6.97
CA ASP A 430 29.46 -5.32 7.63
C ASP A 430 29.94 -4.27 6.62
N ARG A 431 30.47 -4.71 5.46
CA ARG A 431 30.86 -3.79 4.38
C ARG A 431 29.64 -3.10 3.73
N TYR A 432 28.55 -3.83 3.54
CA TYR A 432 27.35 -3.29 2.91
C TYR A 432 26.66 -2.24 3.78
N LYS A 433 26.55 -2.50 5.10
CA LYS A 433 26.10 -1.49 6.09
C LYS A 433 27.01 -0.26 6.11
N ALA A 434 28.33 -0.45 6.05
CA ALA A 434 29.29 0.66 5.99
C ALA A 434 29.13 1.53 4.72
N LEU A 435 28.62 0.96 3.64
CA LEU A 435 28.28 1.68 2.40
C LEU A 435 26.86 2.28 2.42
N GLY A 436 26.11 2.15 3.53
CA GLY A 436 24.73 2.62 3.66
C GLY A 436 23.68 1.71 3.00
N GLY A 437 24.04 0.50 2.60
CA GLY A 437 23.13 -0.44 1.95
C GLY A 437 22.24 -1.20 2.95
N PRO A 438 20.93 -1.39 2.66
CA PRO A 438 19.99 -2.10 3.53
C PRO A 438 20.24 -3.61 3.48
N VAL A 439 20.55 -4.24 4.64
CA VAL A 439 20.77 -5.67 4.75
C VAL A 439 20.20 -6.23 6.05
N GLU A 440 19.39 -7.27 5.91
CA GLU A 440 18.81 -8.07 6.99
C GLU A 440 19.49 -9.45 6.97
N VAL A 441 19.86 -9.99 8.14
CA VAL A 441 20.51 -11.31 8.23
C VAL A 441 19.93 -12.09 9.39
N ILE A 442 19.42 -13.28 9.11
CA ILE A 442 19.05 -14.27 10.13
C ILE A 442 20.17 -15.29 10.22
N VAL A 443 20.74 -15.44 11.41
CA VAL A 443 21.73 -16.47 11.70
C VAL A 443 21.06 -17.55 12.54
N LYS A 444 20.95 -18.76 11.96
CA LYS A 444 20.35 -19.93 12.64
C LYS A 444 21.34 -20.53 13.62
N GLU A 445 20.96 -20.64 14.87
CA GLU A 445 21.77 -21.24 15.92
C GLU A 445 21.97 -22.75 15.74
N ASN A 446 23.18 -23.24 15.98
CA ASN A 446 23.57 -24.66 15.87
C ASN A 446 23.22 -25.25 14.47
N CYS A 447 23.21 -24.43 13.44
CA CYS A 447 22.90 -24.86 12.07
C CYS A 447 24.17 -24.87 11.21
N GLY A 448 24.43 -26.01 10.54
CA GLY A 448 25.47 -26.12 9.55
C GLY A 448 25.10 -25.56 8.19
N HIS A 449 25.76 -26.06 7.10
CA HIS A 449 25.43 -25.65 5.73
C HIS A 449 24.01 -26.07 5.30
N HIS A 450 23.48 -27.09 5.90
CA HIS A 450 22.14 -27.61 5.68
C HIS A 450 21.38 -27.78 7.02
N PRO A 451 20.05 -27.62 7.02
CA PRO A 451 19.17 -27.26 5.90
C PRO A 451 19.27 -25.77 5.55
N HIS A 452 19.15 -25.45 4.25
CA HIS A 452 18.91 -24.10 3.80
C HIS A 452 17.47 -23.67 4.10
N SER A 453 17.19 -22.37 3.94
CA SER A 453 15.90 -21.73 4.21
C SER A 453 15.51 -21.69 5.70
N LEU A 454 14.39 -21.08 5.96
CA LEU A 454 13.72 -21.09 7.25
C LEU A 454 12.59 -22.12 7.22
N ASP A 455 12.26 -22.72 8.36
CA ASP A 455 11.10 -23.61 8.49
C ASP A 455 9.81 -22.85 8.15
N ASN A 456 9.68 -21.61 8.65
CA ASN A 456 8.67 -20.67 8.19
C ASN A 456 9.28 -19.72 7.14
N PRO A 457 8.88 -19.76 5.85
CA PRO A 457 9.44 -18.90 4.81
C PRO A 457 8.92 -17.45 4.85
N GLU A 458 7.86 -17.15 5.62
CA GLU A 458 7.19 -15.84 5.60
C GLU A 458 8.12 -14.64 5.82
N PRO A 459 9.15 -14.65 6.69
CA PRO A 459 10.07 -13.51 6.82
C PRO A 459 10.75 -13.12 5.51
N VAL A 460 11.20 -14.11 4.74
CA VAL A 460 11.81 -13.87 3.42
C VAL A 460 10.77 -13.45 2.39
N VAL A 461 9.60 -14.08 2.41
CA VAL A 461 8.50 -13.78 1.50
C VAL A 461 8.03 -12.34 1.70
N ASP A 462 7.79 -11.93 2.93
CA ASP A 462 7.37 -10.56 3.26
C ASP A 462 8.43 -9.53 2.88
N PHE A 463 9.72 -9.83 3.11
CA PHE A 463 10.82 -8.99 2.63
C PHE A 463 10.75 -8.80 1.10
N ILE A 464 10.59 -9.87 0.33
CA ILE A 464 10.54 -9.81 -1.14
C ILE A 464 9.30 -9.04 -1.62
N LEU A 465 8.14 -9.29 -1.02
CA LEU A 465 6.90 -8.61 -1.37
C LEU A 465 7.00 -7.09 -1.16
N ARG A 466 7.58 -6.66 -0.06
CA ARG A 466 7.80 -5.22 0.22
C ARG A 466 8.64 -4.50 -0.85
N GLN A 467 9.42 -5.21 -1.65
CA GLN A 467 10.26 -4.64 -2.69
C GLN A 467 9.55 -4.50 -4.05
N GLN A 468 8.31 -4.99 -4.17
CA GLN A 468 7.60 -4.89 -5.43
C GLN A 468 7.08 -3.46 -5.67
N PRO A 469 7.19 -2.93 -6.91
CA PRO A 469 6.70 -1.60 -7.26
C PRO A 469 5.24 -1.36 -6.87
N GLU A 470 4.43 -2.42 -6.91
CA GLU A 470 3.01 -2.41 -6.59
C GLU A 470 2.71 -1.95 -5.16
N TYR A 471 3.54 -2.37 -4.19
CA TYR A 471 3.41 -1.95 -2.81
C TYR A 471 3.77 -0.46 -2.62
N LYS A 472 4.59 0.11 -3.52
CA LYS A 472 5.04 1.52 -3.46
C LYS A 472 4.12 2.48 -4.23
N LYS A 473 3.39 2.02 -5.26
CA LYS A 473 2.57 2.88 -6.12
C LYS A 473 1.48 3.63 -5.36
N TYR A 474 0.86 2.97 -4.39
CA TYR A 474 -0.28 3.50 -3.63
C TYR A 474 0.10 3.99 -2.23
N VAL A 475 1.37 3.86 -1.83
CA VAL A 475 1.76 4.26 -0.47
C VAL A 475 1.82 5.78 -0.38
N HIS A 476 0.98 6.33 0.48
CA HIS A 476 0.88 7.76 0.74
C HIS A 476 1.39 8.06 2.15
N TYR A 477 2.69 8.24 2.29
CA TYR A 477 3.31 8.65 3.54
C TYR A 477 3.97 10.03 3.43
N ASN A 478 4.02 10.72 4.55
CA ASN A 478 4.73 11.98 4.70
C ASN A 478 5.94 11.76 5.61
N VAL A 479 7.12 11.79 5.01
CA VAL A 479 8.40 11.72 5.74
C VAL A 479 8.63 13.06 6.42
N ARG A 480 8.59 13.07 7.74
CA ARG A 480 8.82 14.26 8.60
C ARG A 480 9.66 13.84 9.80
N GLY A 481 10.44 14.77 10.32
CA GLY A 481 11.27 14.50 11.50
C GLY A 481 12.18 13.28 11.34
N SER A 482 12.21 12.43 12.36
CA SER A 482 13.08 11.26 12.38
C SER A 482 12.47 10.13 13.25
N LEU A 483 12.74 8.88 12.88
CA LEU A 483 12.54 7.69 13.72
C LEU A 483 13.90 7.13 14.21
N GLN A 484 14.89 7.99 14.37
CA GLN A 484 16.25 7.62 14.86
C GLN A 484 16.22 7.01 16.25
N ASN A 485 15.34 7.52 17.14
CA ASN A 485 15.28 7.08 18.52
C ASN A 485 14.81 5.63 18.61
N SER A 486 13.72 5.28 17.92
CA SER A 486 13.23 3.89 17.87
C SER A 486 14.27 2.95 17.25
N LEU A 487 14.96 3.35 16.17
CA LEU A 487 16.04 2.55 15.57
C LEU A 487 17.17 2.28 16.58
N SER A 488 17.61 3.31 17.31
CA SER A 488 18.66 3.17 18.33
C SER A 488 18.22 2.26 19.48
N LYS A 489 16.97 2.37 19.91
CA LYS A 489 16.39 1.47 20.95
C LYS A 489 16.32 0.02 20.45
N PHE A 490 15.88 -0.18 19.21
CA PHE A 490 15.69 -1.51 18.65
C PHE A 490 17.02 -2.22 18.36
N GLU A 491 17.96 -1.60 17.68
CA GLU A 491 19.20 -2.26 17.28
C GLU A 491 20.30 -2.25 18.36
N LYS A 492 20.45 -1.13 19.10
CA LYS A 492 21.56 -0.93 20.03
C LYS A 492 21.19 -1.31 21.46
N GLU A 493 20.09 -0.75 22.00
CA GLU A 493 19.67 -1.04 23.38
C GLU A 493 18.97 -2.40 23.48
N ARG A 494 18.39 -2.88 22.38
CA ARG A 494 17.69 -4.18 22.26
C ARG A 494 16.58 -4.38 23.29
N LYS A 495 15.97 -3.30 23.71
CA LYS A 495 14.80 -3.27 24.58
C LYS A 495 13.98 -2.05 24.24
N ALA A 496 12.68 -2.23 24.00
CA ALA A 496 11.80 -1.14 23.62
C ALA A 496 10.35 -1.41 24.01
N ARG A 497 9.62 -0.34 24.27
CA ARG A 497 8.16 -0.39 24.46
C ARG A 497 7.46 0.36 23.35
N VAL A 498 6.53 -0.31 22.67
CA VAL A 498 5.76 0.22 21.53
C VAL A 498 4.29 0.26 21.93
N ALA A 499 3.64 1.40 21.69
CA ALA A 499 2.24 1.61 22.04
C ALA A 499 1.37 1.89 20.82
N PHE A 500 0.10 1.44 20.89
CA PHE A 500 -0.91 1.62 19.84
C PHE A 500 -2.15 2.30 20.44
N LEU A 501 -2.38 3.57 20.11
CA LEU A 501 -3.53 4.36 20.55
C LEU A 501 -4.53 4.50 19.40
N GLY A 502 -5.79 4.11 19.61
CA GLY A 502 -6.79 4.26 18.58
C GLY A 502 -8.20 3.79 18.97
N GLY A 503 -9.05 3.68 17.96
CA GLY A 503 -10.43 3.24 18.08
C GLY A 503 -10.60 1.72 17.88
N SER A 504 -11.75 1.32 17.32
CA SER A 504 -12.10 -0.10 17.11
C SER A 504 -11.19 -0.85 16.13
N ILE A 505 -10.62 -0.15 15.14
CA ILE A 505 -9.69 -0.76 14.17
C ILE A 505 -8.36 -1.10 14.87
N THR A 506 -8.00 -0.38 15.92
CA THR A 506 -6.82 -0.64 16.73
C THR A 506 -7.12 -1.61 17.89
N GLU A 507 -8.37 -1.63 18.43
CA GLU A 507 -8.78 -2.61 19.45
C GLU A 507 -8.83 -4.05 18.92
N MET A 508 -9.24 -4.23 17.65
CA MET A 508 -9.33 -5.56 17.06
C MET A 508 -7.96 -6.12 16.67
N LYS A 509 -7.79 -7.44 16.76
CA LYS A 509 -6.59 -8.10 16.24
C LYS A 509 -6.46 -7.84 14.74
N GLY A 510 -5.29 -7.36 14.32
CA GLY A 510 -5.09 -7.04 12.92
C GLY A 510 -3.77 -6.36 12.61
N TRP A 511 -3.82 -5.11 12.15
CA TRP A 511 -2.66 -4.37 11.65
C TRP A 511 -1.55 -4.25 12.71
N HIS A 512 -1.88 -3.92 13.97
CA HIS A 512 -0.88 -3.75 15.03
C HIS A 512 -0.15 -5.08 15.33
N ASN A 513 -0.86 -6.22 15.36
CA ASN A 513 -0.21 -7.52 15.54
C ASN A 513 0.72 -7.88 14.36
N LEU A 514 0.39 -7.45 13.15
CA LEU A 514 1.29 -7.60 12.00
C LEU A 514 2.52 -6.70 12.13
N ILE A 515 2.38 -5.50 12.70
CA ILE A 515 3.51 -4.61 12.98
C ILE A 515 4.39 -5.17 14.11
N GLU A 516 3.82 -5.72 15.16
CA GLU A 516 4.56 -6.44 16.20
C GLU A 516 5.44 -7.53 15.60
N GLN A 517 4.86 -8.36 14.72
CA GLN A 517 5.57 -9.40 14.01
C GLN A 517 6.67 -8.82 13.10
N GLN A 518 6.39 -7.77 12.33
CA GLN A 518 7.37 -7.13 11.46
C GLN A 518 8.54 -6.54 12.26
N LEU A 519 8.27 -5.84 13.36
CA LEU A 519 9.31 -5.26 14.21
C LEU A 519 10.15 -6.36 14.87
N GLN A 520 9.53 -7.42 15.38
CA GLN A 520 10.26 -8.56 15.94
C GLN A 520 11.12 -9.27 14.88
N GLN A 521 10.65 -9.38 13.63
CA GLN A 521 11.40 -9.95 12.52
C GLN A 521 12.56 -9.05 12.08
N ARG A 522 12.35 -7.72 12.02
CA ARG A 522 13.40 -6.76 11.68
C ARG A 522 14.49 -6.68 12.74
N PHE A 523 14.10 -6.83 14.00
CA PHE A 523 14.98 -6.70 15.17
C PHE A 523 14.88 -7.95 16.08
N PRO A 524 15.34 -9.12 15.61
CA PRO A 524 15.11 -10.41 16.28
C PRO A 524 15.73 -10.53 17.66
N THR A 525 16.74 -9.71 17.97
CA THR A 525 17.42 -9.70 19.27
C THR A 525 16.86 -8.68 20.25
N THR A 526 15.81 -7.95 19.84
CA THR A 526 15.19 -6.91 20.66
C THR A 526 14.06 -7.50 21.50
N GLN A 527 14.07 -7.18 22.78
CA GLN A 527 12.96 -7.48 23.69
C GLN A 527 11.93 -6.36 23.58
N PHE A 528 10.81 -6.65 22.92
CA PHE A 528 9.70 -5.72 22.81
C PHE A 528 8.68 -5.92 23.93
N GLU A 529 8.13 -4.80 24.40
CA GLU A 529 6.93 -4.73 25.24
C GLU A 529 5.85 -3.97 24.47
N TRP A 530 4.67 -4.58 24.31
CA TRP A 530 3.55 -4.04 23.54
C TRP A 530 2.49 -3.45 24.46
N VAL A 531 2.01 -2.24 24.17
CA VAL A 531 0.93 -1.56 24.89
C VAL A 531 -0.23 -1.33 23.93
N GLU A 532 -1.24 -2.18 24.03
CA GLU A 532 -2.45 -2.09 23.22
C GLU A 532 -3.47 -1.18 23.93
N ALA A 533 -3.77 -0.03 23.35
CA ALA A 533 -4.69 0.97 23.88
C ALA A 533 -5.76 1.37 22.86
N GLY A 534 -6.23 0.41 22.07
CA GLY A 534 -7.41 0.54 21.22
C GLY A 534 -8.68 0.46 22.06
N ILE A 535 -9.61 1.43 21.93
CA ILE A 535 -10.95 1.38 22.54
C ILE A 535 -11.97 1.80 21.49
N SER A 536 -12.91 0.91 21.19
CA SER A 536 -13.98 1.14 20.22
C SER A 536 -14.74 2.44 20.51
N SER A 537 -15.06 3.17 19.45
CA SER A 537 -15.82 4.41 19.48
C SER A 537 -15.09 5.63 20.09
N THR A 538 -13.79 5.54 20.35
CA THR A 538 -13.00 6.64 20.89
C THR A 538 -12.13 7.30 19.82
N GLY A 539 -12.21 8.63 19.70
CA GLY A 539 -11.40 9.48 18.84
C GLY A 539 -10.29 10.22 19.61
N THR A 540 -9.89 11.39 19.06
CA THR A 540 -8.78 12.20 19.64
C THR A 540 -9.08 12.72 21.02
N THR A 541 -10.28 13.28 21.27
CA THR A 541 -10.63 13.84 22.60
C THR A 541 -10.56 12.78 23.70
N PRO A 542 -11.27 11.63 23.64
CA PRO A 542 -11.05 10.56 24.61
C PRO A 542 -9.61 10.08 24.64
N GLY A 543 -8.92 10.00 23.51
CA GLY A 543 -7.52 9.60 23.41
C GLY A 543 -6.59 10.47 24.25
N ALA A 544 -6.76 11.79 24.19
CA ALA A 544 -5.94 12.74 24.95
C ALA A 544 -6.08 12.57 26.46
N PHE A 545 -7.31 12.36 26.96
CA PHE A 545 -7.56 12.24 28.41
C PHE A 545 -7.19 10.85 28.97
N ARG A 546 -7.23 9.79 28.17
CA ARG A 546 -6.87 8.43 28.62
C ARG A 546 -5.39 8.09 28.39
N LEU A 547 -4.63 8.94 27.69
CA LEU A 547 -3.25 8.68 27.33
C LEU A 547 -2.37 8.38 28.55
N GLN A 548 -2.50 9.19 29.61
CA GLN A 548 -1.76 8.98 30.85
C GLN A 548 -2.07 7.61 31.45
N HIS A 549 -3.35 7.27 31.56
CA HIS A 549 -3.80 6.05 32.24
C HIS A 549 -3.49 4.79 31.40
N ASP A 550 -3.79 4.80 30.12
CA ASP A 550 -3.73 3.62 29.26
C ASP A 550 -2.33 3.32 28.74
N ILE A 551 -1.49 4.35 28.56
CA ILE A 551 -0.19 4.23 27.88
C ILE A 551 0.96 4.69 28.77
N LEU A 552 0.99 5.97 29.18
CA LEU A 552 2.17 6.54 29.81
C LEU A 552 2.45 5.95 31.21
N SER A 553 1.40 5.54 31.95
CA SER A 553 1.53 4.82 33.23
C SER A 553 2.19 3.45 33.09
N LYS A 554 2.27 2.87 31.87
CA LYS A 554 2.91 1.56 31.65
C LYS A 554 4.44 1.66 31.61
N GLY A 555 4.98 2.89 31.60
CA GLY A 555 6.41 3.20 31.61
C GLY A 555 6.85 3.96 30.35
N LYS A 556 8.16 4.16 30.18
CA LYS A 556 8.71 4.92 29.05
C LYS A 556 8.34 4.26 27.72
N ILE A 557 7.63 4.96 26.86
CA ILE A 557 7.27 4.52 25.51
C ILE A 557 8.34 5.02 24.54
N ASP A 558 8.83 4.16 23.64
CA ASP A 558 9.86 4.49 22.68
C ASP A 558 9.28 4.77 21.27
N LEU A 559 8.16 4.11 20.92
CA LEU A 559 7.42 4.35 19.68
C LEU A 559 5.91 4.32 19.96
N LEU A 560 5.19 5.36 19.54
CA LEU A 560 3.74 5.48 19.66
C LEU A 560 3.10 5.57 18.28
N PHE A 561 2.14 4.68 18.01
CA PHE A 561 1.22 4.80 16.87
C PHE A 561 -0.08 5.45 17.33
N VAL A 562 -0.58 6.42 16.55
CA VAL A 562 -1.83 7.14 16.85
C VAL A 562 -2.74 7.15 15.64
N GLU A 563 -4.00 6.74 15.83
CA GLU A 563 -5.05 6.89 14.82
C GLU A 563 -6.38 7.32 15.46
N ALA A 564 -7.16 8.15 14.78
CA ALA A 564 -8.45 8.61 15.28
C ALA A 564 -9.40 9.15 14.20
N ALA A 565 -8.96 9.28 12.95
CA ALA A 565 -9.70 10.00 11.91
C ALA A 565 -11.12 9.45 11.67
N VAL A 566 -11.28 8.11 11.70
CA VAL A 566 -12.59 7.46 11.52
C VAL A 566 -13.53 7.82 12.66
N ASN A 567 -13.06 7.74 13.90
CA ASN A 567 -13.90 8.00 15.05
C ASN A 567 -14.21 9.49 15.24
N ASP A 568 -13.28 10.38 14.94
CA ASP A 568 -13.52 11.82 15.02
C ASP A 568 -14.57 12.27 14.00
N ASP A 569 -14.54 11.73 12.77
CA ASP A 569 -15.56 12.02 11.76
C ASP A 569 -16.91 11.39 12.12
N THR A 570 -16.93 10.11 12.55
CA THR A 570 -18.14 9.39 12.93
C THR A 570 -18.81 9.99 14.16
N ASN A 571 -18.02 10.53 15.09
CA ASN A 571 -18.51 11.18 16.32
C ASN A 571 -18.85 12.67 16.10
N GLU A 572 -18.73 13.16 14.86
CA GLU A 572 -19.05 14.52 14.46
C GLU A 572 -18.23 15.59 15.22
N PHE A 573 -16.98 15.27 15.59
CA PHE A 573 -16.11 16.25 16.24
C PHE A 573 -15.78 17.40 15.29
N THR A 574 -15.86 18.61 15.81
CA THR A 574 -15.53 19.83 15.05
C THR A 574 -14.03 19.88 14.73
N ALA A 575 -13.66 20.67 13.73
CA ALA A 575 -12.24 20.88 13.38
C ALA A 575 -11.38 21.32 14.57
N THR A 576 -11.94 22.14 15.47
CA THR A 576 -11.27 22.57 16.70
C THR A 576 -11.04 21.39 17.66
N GLU A 577 -12.05 20.57 17.89
CA GLU A 577 -11.93 19.39 18.76
C GLU A 577 -10.93 18.37 18.22
N GLN A 578 -10.94 18.12 16.91
CA GLN A 578 -10.01 17.23 16.23
C GLN A 578 -8.55 17.70 16.38
N VAL A 579 -8.26 18.99 16.16
CA VAL A 579 -6.91 19.57 16.34
C VAL A 579 -6.53 19.56 17.81
N ARG A 580 -7.40 20.06 18.69
CA ARG A 580 -7.17 20.19 20.12
C ARG A 580 -6.88 18.84 20.78
N GLY A 581 -7.64 17.82 20.39
CA GLY A 581 -7.45 16.45 20.88
C GLY A 581 -6.16 15.80 20.35
N MET A 582 -5.90 15.86 19.04
CA MET A 582 -4.70 15.27 18.45
C MET A 582 -3.43 15.98 18.94
N GLU A 583 -3.44 17.30 19.00
CA GLU A 583 -2.32 18.08 19.56
C GLU A 583 -2.09 17.76 21.03
N GLY A 584 -3.19 17.58 21.81
CA GLY A 584 -3.11 17.16 23.20
C GLY A 584 -2.40 15.83 23.35
N ILE A 585 -2.73 14.81 22.53
CA ILE A 585 -2.03 13.51 22.52
C ILE A 585 -0.53 13.70 22.25
N VAL A 586 -0.19 14.42 21.19
CA VAL A 586 1.21 14.60 20.75
C VAL A 586 2.03 15.33 21.80
N ARG A 587 1.55 16.47 22.30
CA ARG A 587 2.28 17.26 23.30
C ARG A 587 2.41 16.50 24.61
N HIS A 588 1.36 15.86 25.10
CA HIS A 588 1.40 15.08 26.33
C HIS A 588 2.41 13.92 26.21
N ALA A 589 2.41 13.20 25.08
CA ALA A 589 3.35 12.13 24.80
C ALA A 589 4.81 12.63 24.82
N LEU A 590 5.11 13.68 24.06
CA LEU A 590 6.45 14.27 23.97
C LEU A 590 6.91 14.95 25.25
N ASN A 591 6.00 15.58 26.02
CA ASN A 591 6.32 16.14 27.33
C ASN A 591 6.67 15.02 28.34
N SER A 592 6.02 13.85 28.24
CA SER A 592 6.33 12.68 29.07
C SER A 592 7.66 12.02 28.70
N ASN A 593 7.93 11.90 27.41
CA ASN A 593 9.19 11.38 26.87
C ASN A 593 9.59 12.11 25.60
N PRO A 594 10.47 13.12 25.65
CA PRO A 594 10.91 13.87 24.47
C PRO A 594 11.64 13.03 23.42
N GLU A 595 12.09 11.82 23.76
CA GLU A 595 12.72 10.87 22.83
C GLU A 595 11.72 9.91 22.19
N MET A 596 10.41 10.02 22.48
CA MET A 596 9.39 9.13 21.92
C MET A 596 9.20 9.43 20.43
N ASP A 597 9.42 8.43 19.60
CA ASP A 597 9.02 8.52 18.18
C ASP A 597 7.50 8.33 18.07
N ILE A 598 6.84 9.12 17.23
CA ILE A 598 5.39 9.05 17.00
C ILE A 598 5.12 8.83 15.52
N VAL A 599 4.17 7.97 15.18
CA VAL A 599 3.67 7.74 13.82
C VAL A 599 2.16 7.92 13.79
N MET A 600 1.66 8.79 12.92
CA MET A 600 0.23 9.06 12.77
C MET A 600 -0.35 8.29 11.59
N LEU A 601 -1.49 7.63 11.80
CA LEU A 601 -2.16 6.79 10.81
C LEU A 601 -3.56 7.32 10.51
N HIS A 602 -3.96 7.28 9.22
CA HIS A 602 -5.30 7.68 8.79
C HIS A 602 -5.98 6.53 8.07
N PHE A 603 -6.90 5.84 8.75
CA PHE A 603 -7.65 4.71 8.20
C PHE A 603 -8.84 5.17 7.34
N ILE A 604 -9.37 4.25 6.54
CA ILE A 604 -10.53 4.47 5.67
C ILE A 604 -11.82 3.94 6.29
N TYR A 605 -12.95 4.58 5.98
CA TYR A 605 -14.29 4.04 6.19
C TYR A 605 -15.25 4.56 5.09
N ASP A 606 -16.45 3.99 5.00
CA ASP A 606 -17.40 4.22 3.90
C ASP A 606 -17.54 5.68 3.43
N PRO A 607 -17.80 6.67 4.30
CA PRO A 607 -17.99 8.05 3.87
C PRO A 607 -16.75 8.72 3.24
N PHE A 608 -15.55 8.17 3.44
CA PHE A 608 -14.33 8.69 2.84
C PHE A 608 -14.16 8.25 1.39
N ILE A 609 -14.69 7.07 1.01
CA ILE A 609 -14.52 6.46 -0.32
C ILE A 609 -14.91 7.42 -1.45
N PRO A 610 -16.10 8.05 -1.44
CA PRO A 610 -16.48 8.99 -2.52
C PRO A 610 -15.65 10.27 -2.55
N LYS A 611 -15.06 10.71 -1.42
CA LYS A 611 -14.14 11.86 -1.39
C LYS A 611 -12.82 11.49 -2.09
N ILE A 612 -12.24 10.33 -1.76
CA ILE A 612 -11.01 9.84 -2.38
C ILE A 612 -11.19 9.62 -3.90
N ALA A 613 -12.31 9.04 -4.31
CA ALA A 613 -12.63 8.87 -5.73
C ALA A 613 -12.66 10.20 -6.51
N LYS A 614 -13.01 11.32 -5.83
CA LYS A 614 -12.95 12.67 -6.36
C LYS A 614 -11.61 13.38 -6.15
N LYS A 615 -10.57 12.67 -5.71
CA LYS A 615 -9.25 13.21 -5.35
C LYS A 615 -9.33 14.30 -4.25
N GLN A 616 -10.28 14.18 -3.34
CA GLN A 616 -10.47 15.07 -2.21
C GLN A 616 -10.05 14.36 -0.92
N GLN A 617 -9.34 15.07 -0.06
CA GLN A 617 -8.99 14.56 1.26
C GLN A 617 -10.14 14.81 2.24
N PRO A 618 -10.46 13.86 3.14
CA PRO A 618 -11.35 14.11 4.25
C PRO A 618 -10.83 15.23 5.16
N ASP A 619 -11.70 16.14 5.59
CA ASP A 619 -11.33 17.32 6.39
C ASP A 619 -10.68 16.93 7.73
N VAL A 620 -11.15 15.85 8.35
CA VAL A 620 -10.56 15.31 9.57
C VAL A 620 -9.10 14.89 9.39
N ILE A 621 -8.75 14.26 8.26
CA ILE A 621 -7.37 13.91 7.93
C ILE A 621 -6.54 15.18 7.78
N LEU A 622 -7.05 16.21 7.09
CA LEU A 622 -6.37 17.49 6.94
C LEU A 622 -6.11 18.15 8.30
N ASN A 623 -7.07 18.10 9.23
CA ASN A 623 -6.91 18.64 10.57
C ASN A 623 -5.83 17.90 11.38
N HIS A 624 -5.79 16.57 11.32
CA HIS A 624 -4.74 15.78 11.97
C HIS A 624 -3.37 16.02 11.32
N GLU A 625 -3.32 16.16 10.00
CA GLU A 625 -2.08 16.49 9.27
C GLU A 625 -1.52 17.88 9.63
N ARG A 626 -2.36 18.84 10.02
CA ARG A 626 -1.88 20.13 10.56
C ARG A 626 -1.05 19.92 11.82
N VAL A 627 -1.49 19.04 12.71
CA VAL A 627 -0.74 18.67 13.92
C VAL A 627 0.53 17.93 13.55
N ALA A 628 0.46 16.93 12.66
CA ALA A 628 1.62 16.18 12.20
C ALA A 628 2.68 17.10 11.56
N ASN A 629 2.27 18.09 10.77
CA ASN A 629 3.17 19.07 10.17
C ASN A 629 3.83 19.97 11.23
N HIS A 630 3.08 20.44 12.21
CA HIS A 630 3.57 21.36 13.24
C HIS A 630 4.63 20.71 14.14
N TYR A 631 4.45 19.42 14.45
CA TYR A 631 5.34 18.63 15.31
C TYR A 631 6.34 17.76 14.55
N LEU A 632 6.41 17.87 13.23
CA LEU A 632 7.26 17.07 12.34
C LEU A 632 7.08 15.57 12.53
N ILE A 633 5.84 15.12 12.73
CA ILE A 633 5.49 13.71 12.92
C ILE A 633 5.29 13.04 11.56
N PRO A 634 5.95 11.90 11.29
CA PRO A 634 5.68 11.11 10.10
C PRO A 634 4.26 10.55 10.14
N SER A 635 3.61 10.52 8.98
CA SER A 635 2.24 10.04 8.87
C SER A 635 2.02 9.18 7.64
N ILE A 636 0.98 8.33 7.68
CA ILE A 636 0.56 7.51 6.55
C ILE A 636 -0.93 7.73 6.30
N ASN A 637 -1.25 8.10 5.06
CA ASN A 637 -2.62 8.19 4.60
C ASN A 637 -3.09 6.85 4.00
N LEU A 638 -3.38 5.89 4.87
CA LEU A 638 -3.92 4.57 4.51
C LEU A 638 -5.31 4.67 3.86
N CYS A 639 -6.06 5.73 4.20
CA CYS A 639 -7.33 6.04 3.56
C CYS A 639 -7.15 6.27 2.05
N GLN A 640 -6.18 7.08 1.66
CA GLN A 640 -5.88 7.36 0.26
C GLN A 640 -5.45 6.09 -0.47
N GLU A 641 -4.52 5.33 0.09
CA GLU A 641 -4.02 4.08 -0.51
C GLU A 641 -5.15 3.09 -0.79
N ILE A 642 -5.97 2.78 0.21
CA ILE A 642 -7.05 1.80 0.06
C ILE A 642 -8.12 2.30 -0.90
N GLY A 643 -8.47 3.60 -0.83
CA GLY A 643 -9.43 4.21 -1.75
C GLY A 643 -8.98 4.16 -3.21
N GLU A 644 -7.70 4.41 -3.48
CA GLU A 644 -7.12 4.31 -4.84
C GLU A 644 -7.06 2.87 -5.33
N ARG A 645 -6.66 1.90 -4.49
CA ARG A 645 -6.65 0.47 -4.85
C ARG A 645 -8.04 -0.04 -5.21
N MET A 646 -9.07 0.38 -4.46
CA MET A 646 -10.47 0.06 -4.77
C MET A 646 -10.94 0.74 -6.06
N HIS A 647 -10.59 2.01 -6.26
CA HIS A 647 -10.90 2.74 -7.49
C HIS A 647 -10.27 2.07 -8.71
N ASP A 648 -9.04 1.58 -8.59
CA ASP A 648 -8.33 0.83 -9.62
C ASP A 648 -8.84 -0.61 -9.78
N GLY A 649 -9.78 -1.05 -8.93
CA GLY A 649 -10.45 -2.35 -9.01
C GLY A 649 -9.58 -3.53 -8.56
N GLU A 650 -8.58 -3.31 -7.70
CA GLU A 650 -7.78 -4.41 -7.14
C GLU A 650 -8.63 -5.31 -6.23
N PHE A 651 -9.51 -4.69 -5.46
CA PHE A 651 -10.51 -5.34 -4.60
C PHE A 651 -11.67 -4.38 -4.33
N ASP A 652 -12.78 -4.90 -3.83
CA ASP A 652 -13.92 -4.12 -3.39
C ASP A 652 -13.97 -3.95 -1.87
N TRP A 653 -14.90 -3.13 -1.39
CA TRP A 653 -15.07 -2.84 0.03
C TRP A 653 -15.42 -4.07 0.87
N ASP A 654 -16.20 -5.01 0.32
CA ASP A 654 -16.57 -6.25 0.99
C ASP A 654 -15.38 -7.20 1.13
N THR A 655 -14.54 -7.29 0.11
CA THR A 655 -13.29 -8.08 0.15
C THR A 655 -12.31 -7.51 1.15
N PHE A 656 -12.18 -6.18 1.21
CA PHE A 656 -11.36 -5.47 2.19
C PHE A 656 -11.87 -5.74 3.62
N GLY A 657 -13.19 -5.80 3.81
CA GLY A 657 -13.86 -6.12 5.07
C GLY A 657 -14.61 -4.98 5.71
N GLY A 658 -14.78 -3.90 4.97
CA GLY A 658 -15.50 -2.72 5.48
C GLY A 658 -14.64 -1.84 6.37
N THR A 659 -15.28 -1.01 7.19
CA THR A 659 -14.62 -0.16 8.19
C THR A 659 -13.74 -0.95 9.15
N HIS A 660 -14.13 -2.19 9.45
CA HIS A 660 -13.34 -3.12 10.26
C HIS A 660 -12.72 -4.17 9.33
N PRO A 661 -11.47 -3.98 8.88
CA PRO A 661 -10.88 -4.81 7.84
C PRO A 661 -10.83 -6.29 8.22
N LYS A 662 -10.99 -7.15 7.22
CA LYS A 662 -10.67 -8.58 7.32
C LYS A 662 -9.15 -8.77 7.36
N PRO A 663 -8.64 -9.98 7.68
CA PRO A 663 -7.20 -10.25 7.64
C PRO A 663 -6.53 -9.87 6.31
N PHE A 664 -7.27 -9.90 5.21
CA PHE A 664 -6.83 -9.40 3.91
C PHE A 664 -6.52 -7.90 3.94
N GLY A 665 -7.44 -7.08 4.46
CA GLY A 665 -7.29 -5.62 4.50
C GLY A 665 -6.18 -5.16 5.44
N HIS A 666 -6.02 -5.79 6.60
CA HIS A 666 -4.97 -5.46 7.56
C HIS A 666 -3.55 -5.61 6.99
N LYS A 667 -3.34 -6.52 6.01
CA LYS A 667 -2.04 -6.70 5.34
C LYS A 667 -1.59 -5.47 4.57
N PHE A 668 -2.52 -4.74 3.94
CA PHE A 668 -2.21 -3.49 3.25
C PHE A 668 -1.76 -2.41 4.25
N TYR A 669 -2.47 -2.28 5.36
CA TYR A 669 -2.08 -1.35 6.42
C TYR A 669 -0.67 -1.65 6.95
N ALA A 670 -0.39 -2.91 7.28
CA ALA A 670 0.91 -3.31 7.79
C ALA A 670 2.03 -3.15 6.74
N ALA A 671 1.75 -3.44 5.46
CA ALA A 671 2.72 -3.25 4.38
C ALA A 671 3.09 -1.78 4.19
N ALA A 672 2.10 -0.87 4.18
CA ALA A 672 2.33 0.57 4.07
C ALA A 672 3.16 1.13 5.23
N ILE A 673 2.89 0.68 6.47
CA ILE A 673 3.70 1.04 7.65
C ILE A 673 5.13 0.52 7.51
N GLY A 674 5.29 -0.72 7.01
CA GLY A 674 6.61 -1.29 6.70
C GLY A 674 7.40 -0.44 5.71
N HIS A 675 6.76 0.10 4.68
CA HIS A 675 7.39 1.04 3.72
C HIS A 675 7.79 2.37 4.37
N LEU A 676 6.97 2.91 5.28
CA LEU A 676 7.38 4.09 6.04
C LEU A 676 8.66 3.82 6.83
N PHE A 677 8.75 2.69 7.51
CA PHE A 677 9.96 2.30 8.23
C PHE A 677 11.17 2.19 7.30
N ASP A 678 11.01 1.56 6.11
CA ASP A 678 12.10 1.44 5.13
C ASP A 678 12.63 2.82 4.69
N GLU A 679 11.74 3.81 4.52
CA GLU A 679 12.15 5.17 4.13
C GLU A 679 12.69 5.98 5.32
N MET A 680 12.05 5.88 6.50
CA MET A 680 12.44 6.68 7.68
C MET A 680 13.77 6.21 8.30
N TRP A 681 14.09 4.91 8.23
CA TRP A 681 15.35 4.36 8.75
C TRP A 681 16.47 4.31 7.72
N LYS A 682 16.18 4.66 6.47
CA LYS A 682 17.15 4.64 5.38
C LYS A 682 18.34 5.55 5.65
N GLY A 683 19.54 4.98 5.68
CA GLY A 683 20.78 5.72 5.90
C GLY A 683 21.01 6.18 7.34
N LEU A 684 20.12 5.86 8.28
CA LEU A 684 20.35 6.13 9.71
C LEU A 684 21.29 5.09 10.31
N SER A 685 22.01 5.52 11.37
CA SER A 685 22.87 4.62 12.14
C SER A 685 22.35 4.50 13.58
N PRO A 686 22.13 3.27 14.09
CA PRO A 686 21.74 3.06 15.47
C PRO A 686 22.78 3.60 16.48
N GLU A 687 24.04 3.75 16.06
CA GLU A 687 25.12 4.29 16.88
C GLU A 687 24.99 5.81 17.13
N THR A 688 24.18 6.51 16.35
CA THR A 688 23.90 7.96 16.58
C THR A 688 23.26 8.20 17.95
N GLY A 689 22.52 7.20 18.48
CA GLY A 689 21.81 7.29 19.76
C GLY A 689 20.52 8.10 19.67
N CYS A 690 19.87 8.26 20.82
CA CYS A 690 18.61 9.00 20.93
C CYS A 690 18.85 10.51 21.10
N LYS A 691 17.90 11.29 20.56
CA LYS A 691 17.87 12.75 20.70
C LYS A 691 16.43 13.20 20.95
N ALA A 692 16.24 14.12 21.88
CA ALA A 692 14.95 14.72 22.13
C ALA A 692 14.39 15.39 20.87
N HIS A 693 13.12 15.14 20.58
CA HIS A 693 12.38 15.87 19.55
C HIS A 693 12.18 17.32 19.98
N GLU A 694 12.19 18.22 19.00
CA GLU A 694 11.89 19.62 19.24
C GLU A 694 10.38 19.79 19.38
N ILE A 695 9.95 20.33 20.52
CA ILE A 695 8.53 20.63 20.77
C ILE A 695 8.34 22.14 20.53
N PRO A 696 7.50 22.53 19.55
CA PRO A 696 7.20 23.95 19.32
C PRO A 696 6.70 24.63 20.60
N ALA A 697 7.23 25.82 20.90
CA ALA A 697 6.86 26.57 22.09
C ALA A 697 5.37 26.96 22.09
N GLU A 698 4.89 27.37 20.92
CA GLU A 698 3.48 27.74 20.74
C GLU A 698 2.70 26.55 20.19
N PRO A 699 1.63 26.10 20.86
CA PRO A 699 0.73 25.10 20.32
C PRO A 699 -0.13 25.69 19.18
N LEU A 700 -0.73 24.83 18.35
CA LEU A 700 -1.73 25.24 17.36
C LEU A 700 -3.01 25.74 18.01
N ASP A 701 -3.36 25.17 19.18
CA ASP A 701 -4.47 25.60 20.02
C ASP A 701 -4.02 25.72 21.48
N SER A 702 -4.07 26.93 22.05
CA SER A 702 -3.67 27.21 23.44
C SER A 702 -4.47 26.46 24.50
N PHE A 703 -5.59 25.87 24.10
CA PHE A 703 -6.45 25.03 24.93
C PHE A 703 -6.32 23.53 24.60
N CYS A 704 -5.30 23.13 23.84
CA CYS A 704 -5.06 21.71 23.54
C CYS A 704 -4.94 20.90 24.86
N TYR A 705 -5.32 19.63 24.80
CA TYR A 705 -5.42 18.77 25.97
C TYR A 705 -4.05 18.13 26.38
N GLU A 706 -2.98 18.96 26.40
CA GLU A 706 -1.61 18.49 26.66
C GLU A 706 -1.39 17.99 28.10
N ASN A 707 -2.26 18.38 29.03
CA ASN A 707 -2.29 17.90 30.41
C ASN A 707 -3.63 17.20 30.73
N GLY A 708 -4.22 16.58 29.71
CA GLY A 708 -5.47 15.86 29.84
C GLY A 708 -5.33 14.62 30.72
N ASP A 709 -6.17 14.48 31.76
CA ASP A 709 -6.15 13.34 32.68
C ASP A 709 -7.54 13.03 33.23
N PHE A 710 -7.67 11.88 33.88
CA PHE A 710 -8.85 11.46 34.57
C PHE A 710 -8.92 12.03 36.02
N LEU A 711 -10.12 12.47 36.37
CA LEU A 711 -10.41 12.81 37.76
C LEU A 711 -11.43 11.78 38.32
N SER A 712 -11.16 11.25 39.52
CA SER A 712 -11.97 10.19 40.10
C SER A 712 -13.40 10.64 40.38
N ILE A 713 -14.36 9.76 40.12
CA ILE A 713 -15.77 9.95 40.42
C ILE A 713 -16.06 10.11 41.93
N GLU A 714 -15.16 9.63 42.80
CA GLU A 714 -15.25 9.76 44.23
C GLU A 714 -15.11 11.20 44.73
N GLN A 715 -14.49 12.10 43.91
CA GLN A 715 -14.36 13.51 44.25
C GLN A 715 -15.67 14.30 44.07
N ALA A 716 -16.64 13.73 43.37
CA ALA A 716 -17.95 14.34 43.24
C ALA A 716 -18.78 14.23 44.53
N ARG A 717 -19.45 15.30 44.88
CA ARG A 717 -20.39 15.32 46.02
C ARG A 717 -21.82 15.23 45.51
N SER A 718 -22.49 14.12 45.82
CA SER A 718 -23.91 13.98 45.55
C SER A 718 -24.73 14.93 46.40
N ASN A 719 -25.51 15.81 45.80
CA ASN A 719 -26.45 16.66 46.48
C ASN A 719 -27.83 15.99 46.51
N ARG A 720 -28.10 15.14 45.50
CA ARG A 720 -29.34 14.37 45.35
C ARG A 720 -29.15 13.29 44.30
N GLY A 721 -29.54 12.05 44.60
CA GLY A 721 -29.81 10.95 43.68
C GLY A 721 -28.58 10.26 43.06
N TRP A 722 -27.45 10.93 42.94
CA TRP A 722 -26.23 10.33 42.43
C TRP A 722 -25.61 9.34 43.41
N LYS A 723 -25.18 8.19 42.89
CA LYS A 723 -24.52 7.14 43.69
C LYS A 723 -23.42 6.45 42.86
N ILE A 724 -22.40 5.93 43.52
CA ILE A 724 -21.42 5.05 42.90
C ILE A 724 -22.01 3.64 42.89
N VAL A 725 -22.03 3.01 41.73
CA VAL A 725 -22.41 1.61 41.52
C VAL A 725 -21.14 0.85 41.16
N GLU A 726 -20.61 0.04 42.06
CA GLU A 726 -19.30 -0.60 41.97
C GLU A 726 -19.18 -1.55 40.78
N ASN A 727 -20.21 -2.30 40.48
CA ASN A 727 -20.30 -3.24 39.36
C ASN A 727 -21.49 -2.87 38.48
N TRP A 728 -21.41 -1.74 37.82
CA TRP A 728 -22.50 -1.30 36.96
C TRP A 728 -22.70 -2.21 35.76
N HIS A 729 -23.91 -2.73 35.58
CA HIS A 729 -24.31 -3.55 34.47
C HIS A 729 -25.72 -3.20 34.01
N PRO A 730 -25.99 -2.91 32.72
CA PRO A 730 -27.33 -2.61 32.24
C PRO A 730 -28.15 -3.89 32.04
N ASP A 731 -29.38 -3.89 32.56
CA ASP A 731 -30.33 -5.02 32.52
C ASP A 731 -31.16 -5.07 31.21
N ASN A 732 -30.46 -5.06 30.02
CA ASN A 732 -31.14 -5.21 28.75
C ASN A 732 -30.21 -5.80 27.66
N ASP A 733 -30.80 -6.13 26.50
CA ASP A 733 -30.13 -6.84 25.41
C ASP A 733 -29.28 -5.94 24.48
N ALA A 734 -29.18 -4.64 24.77
CA ALA A 734 -28.32 -3.76 23.98
C ALA A 734 -26.86 -4.19 24.07
N SER A 735 -26.14 -4.12 22.95
CA SER A 735 -24.71 -4.45 22.92
C SER A 735 -23.91 -3.57 23.88
N LYS A 736 -22.84 -4.12 24.43
CA LYS A 736 -22.02 -3.46 25.46
C LYS A 736 -20.56 -3.44 25.02
N ARG A 737 -19.85 -2.37 25.33
CA ARG A 737 -18.39 -2.32 25.11
C ARG A 737 -17.66 -2.90 26.32
N GLN A 738 -16.73 -3.80 26.06
CA GLN A 738 -15.88 -4.39 27.12
C GLN A 738 -15.09 -3.29 27.84
N GLY A 739 -14.90 -3.41 29.15
CA GLY A 739 -14.22 -2.41 29.99
C GLY A 739 -15.11 -1.24 30.43
N PHE A 740 -16.38 -1.18 29.98
CA PHE A 740 -17.38 -0.19 30.34
C PHE A 740 -18.64 -0.79 30.97
N VAL A 741 -18.61 -2.05 31.28
CA VAL A 741 -19.57 -2.80 32.11
C VAL A 741 -18.82 -3.56 33.21
N ASP A 742 -19.49 -3.89 34.29
CA ASP A 742 -18.91 -4.55 35.47
C ASP A 742 -17.77 -3.72 36.10
N VAL A 743 -17.87 -2.40 36.02
CA VAL A 743 -16.90 -1.43 36.55
C VAL A 743 -17.62 -0.37 37.37
N PRO A 744 -16.92 0.35 38.25
CA PRO A 744 -17.51 1.45 38.99
C PRO A 744 -18.03 2.58 38.10
N MET A 745 -19.26 2.99 38.30
CA MET A 745 -19.91 4.13 37.62
C MET A 745 -20.59 5.04 38.62
N LEU A 746 -20.45 6.35 38.40
CA LEU A 746 -21.24 7.33 39.11
C LEU A 746 -22.56 7.52 38.35
N GLU A 747 -23.66 7.08 38.95
CA GLU A 747 -24.96 6.94 38.31
C GLU A 747 -26.01 7.89 38.85
N ALA A 748 -26.81 8.47 37.94
CA ALA A 748 -28.09 9.11 38.21
C ALA A 748 -29.17 8.49 37.30
N THR A 749 -30.41 8.38 37.84
CA THR A 749 -31.51 7.74 37.11
C THR A 749 -32.79 8.58 37.08
N GLN A 750 -32.86 9.68 37.82
CA GLN A 750 -34.07 10.46 37.98
C GLN A 750 -33.87 11.94 37.59
N PRO A 751 -34.89 12.58 36.99
CA PRO A 751 -34.88 14.02 36.79
C PRO A 751 -34.63 14.81 38.06
N GLY A 752 -33.71 15.75 38.01
CA GLY A 752 -33.38 16.60 39.18
C GLY A 752 -32.32 16.01 40.08
N ASP A 753 -31.76 14.80 39.80
CA ASP A 753 -30.59 14.31 40.50
C ASP A 753 -29.42 15.27 40.26
N GLN A 754 -28.72 15.68 41.32
CA GLN A 754 -27.72 16.74 41.22
C GLN A 754 -26.44 16.39 41.99
N LEU A 755 -25.30 16.76 41.45
CA LEU A 755 -23.99 16.68 42.10
C LEU A 755 -23.19 17.98 41.92
N THR A 756 -22.14 18.10 42.73
CA THR A 756 -21.12 19.15 42.57
C THR A 756 -19.74 18.53 42.56
N LEU A 757 -18.85 19.14 41.79
CA LEU A 757 -17.45 18.78 41.72
C LEU A 757 -16.58 20.05 41.73
N ASN A 758 -15.54 20.07 42.56
CA ASN A 758 -14.48 21.09 42.48
C ASN A 758 -13.33 20.52 41.64
N PHE A 759 -12.82 21.29 40.73
CA PHE A 759 -11.72 20.89 39.88
C PHE A 759 -10.79 22.09 39.58
N LYS A 760 -9.57 21.80 39.14
CA LYS A 760 -8.64 22.81 38.66
C LYS A 760 -8.30 22.50 37.23
N GLY A 761 -8.25 23.52 36.36
CA GLY A 761 -7.82 23.31 34.98
C GLY A 761 -8.55 24.18 33.97
N LYS A 762 -8.05 24.16 32.72
CA LYS A 762 -8.59 24.90 31.57
C LYS A 762 -9.83 24.26 30.94
N ALA A 763 -10.10 22.98 31.23
CA ALA A 763 -11.22 22.25 30.66
C ALA A 763 -11.77 21.20 31.64
N ILE A 764 -13.07 20.93 31.54
CA ILE A 764 -13.80 19.90 32.30
C ILE A 764 -14.76 19.17 31.35
N GLY A 765 -14.85 17.87 31.52
CA GLY A 765 -15.81 17.03 30.82
C GLY A 765 -16.15 15.77 31.59
N ILE A 766 -16.93 14.91 30.99
CA ILE A 766 -17.30 13.60 31.53
C ILE A 766 -16.96 12.51 30.54
N PHE A 767 -16.34 11.45 31.01
CA PHE A 767 -16.20 10.18 30.27
C PHE A 767 -17.30 9.25 30.79
N CYS A 768 -18.30 9.04 29.94
CA CYS A 768 -19.54 8.36 30.33
C CYS A 768 -19.90 7.24 29.38
N VAL A 769 -20.93 6.47 29.72
CA VAL A 769 -21.50 5.45 28.83
C VAL A 769 -22.83 5.95 28.31
N CYS A 770 -22.95 6.02 26.96
CA CYS A 770 -24.18 6.38 26.27
C CYS A 770 -24.94 5.13 25.84
N GLY A 771 -26.19 4.99 26.26
CA GLY A 771 -27.03 3.82 25.98
C GLY A 771 -28.51 4.17 25.75
N PRO A 772 -29.40 3.16 25.68
CA PRO A 772 -30.83 3.34 25.33
C PRO A 772 -31.65 4.23 26.28
N SER A 773 -31.22 4.36 27.52
CA SER A 773 -31.95 5.07 28.57
C SER A 773 -31.28 6.36 29.05
N VAL A 774 -30.27 6.87 28.31
CA VAL A 774 -29.58 8.11 28.72
C VAL A 774 -30.47 9.33 28.62
N GLY A 775 -30.28 10.23 29.59
CA GLY A 775 -31.01 11.47 29.70
C GLY A 775 -30.36 12.65 29.00
N ILE A 776 -30.90 13.84 29.25
CA ILE A 776 -30.26 15.12 28.99
C ILE A 776 -29.60 15.57 30.31
N LEU A 777 -28.33 15.94 30.22
CA LEU A 777 -27.56 16.45 31.33
C LEU A 777 -27.50 17.98 31.26
N GLU A 778 -27.86 18.65 32.36
CA GLU A 778 -27.67 20.08 32.54
C GLU A 778 -26.41 20.33 33.36
N TYR A 779 -25.61 21.32 32.99
CA TYR A 779 -24.38 21.66 33.72
C TYR A 779 -24.15 23.16 33.85
N SER A 780 -23.50 23.55 34.93
CA SER A 780 -23.09 24.92 35.20
C SER A 780 -21.69 24.92 35.81
N VAL A 781 -20.81 25.77 35.30
CA VAL A 781 -19.49 26.01 35.87
C VAL A 781 -19.47 27.41 36.47
N ASP A 782 -19.03 27.54 37.75
CA ASP A 782 -18.88 28.76 38.50
C ASP A 782 -20.15 29.58 38.60
N GLY A 783 -21.32 28.91 38.68
CA GLY A 783 -22.62 29.55 38.77
C GLY A 783 -23.12 30.22 37.50
N LYS A 784 -22.47 30.01 36.35
CA LYS A 784 -22.98 30.44 35.05
C LYS A 784 -24.33 29.80 34.73
N PRO A 785 -25.14 30.36 33.83
CA PRO A 785 -26.37 29.72 33.38
C PRO A 785 -26.19 28.27 32.98
N PHE A 786 -27.17 27.41 33.32
CA PHE A 786 -27.11 26.00 32.91
C PHE A 786 -27.14 25.85 31.40
N LYS A 787 -26.29 24.99 30.87
CA LYS A 787 -26.26 24.47 29.49
C LYS A 787 -26.79 23.06 29.51
N GLU A 788 -27.30 22.58 28.39
CA GLU A 788 -27.82 21.20 28.23
C GLU A 788 -26.98 20.41 27.26
N ILE A 789 -26.78 19.11 27.54
CA ILE A 789 -26.19 18.13 26.63
C ILE A 789 -27.16 16.94 26.52
N ASP A 790 -27.57 16.64 25.30
CA ASP A 790 -28.28 15.41 24.96
C ASP A 790 -27.28 14.27 24.81
N MET A 791 -27.30 13.32 25.73
CA MET A 791 -26.38 12.20 25.73
C MET A 791 -26.79 11.06 24.78
N PHE A 792 -27.91 11.21 24.07
CA PHE A 792 -28.40 10.19 23.14
C PHE A 792 -27.71 10.30 21.77
N THR A 793 -26.70 9.48 21.55
CA THR A 793 -25.95 9.43 20.30
C THR A 793 -26.70 8.65 19.20
N ASN A 794 -26.23 8.71 17.97
CA ASN A 794 -26.76 7.91 16.84
C ASN A 794 -26.73 6.40 17.12
N TRP A 795 -25.86 5.93 18.01
CA TRP A 795 -25.63 4.52 18.35
C TRP A 795 -26.35 4.05 19.61
N SER A 796 -26.78 4.99 20.50
CA SER A 796 -27.35 4.73 21.82
C SER A 796 -28.57 3.81 21.82
N ARG A 797 -29.29 3.72 20.69
CA ARG A 797 -30.50 2.89 20.58
C ARG A 797 -30.27 1.41 20.85
N THR A 798 -29.12 0.88 20.46
CA THR A 798 -28.80 -0.56 20.49
C THR A 798 -27.44 -0.88 21.11
N LEU A 799 -26.71 0.13 21.55
CA LEU A 799 -25.35 -0.02 22.04
C LEU A 799 -25.09 0.87 23.25
N TYR A 800 -24.46 0.31 24.26
CA TYR A 800 -23.79 1.05 25.31
C TYR A 800 -22.34 1.29 24.90
N LEU A 801 -21.98 2.57 24.67
CA LEU A 801 -20.68 2.96 24.15
C LEU A 801 -20.03 4.05 24.99
N PRO A 802 -18.68 4.03 25.13
CA PRO A 802 -17.95 5.11 25.79
C PRO A 802 -18.04 6.41 24.99
N TRP A 803 -18.21 7.52 25.71
CA TRP A 803 -18.27 8.84 25.10
C TRP A 803 -17.68 9.91 26.02
N VAL A 804 -16.98 10.88 25.44
CA VAL A 804 -16.53 12.05 26.18
C VAL A 804 -17.34 13.26 25.75
N TYR A 805 -17.99 13.89 26.72
CA TYR A 805 -18.59 15.21 26.54
C TYR A 805 -17.74 16.25 27.24
N MET A 806 -17.17 17.18 26.48
CA MET A 806 -16.51 18.36 27.05
C MET A 806 -17.59 19.36 27.45
N LEU A 807 -17.61 19.76 28.70
CA LEU A 807 -18.60 20.69 29.27
C LEU A 807 -18.14 22.14 29.11
N GLU A 808 -16.91 22.44 29.50
CA GLU A 808 -16.21 23.70 29.23
C GLU A 808 -14.76 23.44 28.82
N THR A 809 -14.25 24.21 27.86
CA THR A 809 -12.95 23.90 27.24
C THR A 809 -11.96 25.08 27.18
N GLU A 810 -12.39 26.28 27.60
CA GLU A 810 -11.60 27.51 27.48
C GLU A 810 -11.69 28.30 28.78
N LEU A 811 -11.41 27.61 29.88
CA LEU A 811 -11.35 28.20 31.22
C LEU A 811 -9.94 28.74 31.52
N GLU A 812 -9.83 29.60 32.53
CA GLU A 812 -8.55 29.91 33.14
C GLU A 812 -8.04 28.70 33.91
N ASN A 813 -6.71 28.54 34.05
CA ASN A 813 -6.16 27.42 34.81
C ASN A 813 -6.20 27.70 36.31
N THR A 814 -7.39 27.74 36.87
CA THR A 814 -7.68 28.01 38.27
C THR A 814 -8.66 26.98 38.88
N ASP A 815 -9.05 27.17 40.16
CA ASP A 815 -10.07 26.34 40.78
C ASP A 815 -11.46 26.75 40.30
N HIS A 816 -12.27 25.73 39.96
CA HIS A 816 -13.61 25.88 39.42
C HIS A 816 -14.59 24.96 40.14
N LYS A 817 -15.86 25.28 40.03
CA LYS A 817 -16.96 24.47 40.59
C LYS A 817 -17.93 24.07 39.49
N LEU A 818 -18.01 22.77 39.22
CA LEU A 818 -19.01 22.17 38.32
C LEU A 818 -20.25 21.78 39.13
N VAL A 819 -21.41 22.04 38.56
CA VAL A 819 -22.71 21.51 39.00
C VAL A 819 -23.32 20.72 37.87
N LEU A 820 -23.63 19.45 38.08
CA LEU A 820 -24.37 18.61 37.11
C LEU A 820 -25.78 18.34 37.67
N ARG A 821 -26.76 18.35 36.76
CA ARG A 821 -28.13 18.02 37.10
C ARG A 821 -28.79 17.25 35.97
N MET A 822 -29.56 16.20 36.30
CA MET A 822 -30.40 15.51 35.32
C MET A 822 -31.61 16.38 34.95
N SER A 823 -31.78 16.64 33.62
CA SER A 823 -32.87 17.41 33.09
C SER A 823 -34.22 16.69 33.29
N LYS A 824 -35.29 17.45 33.37
CA LYS A 824 -36.67 16.92 33.25
C LYS A 824 -37.05 16.51 31.82
N LYS A 825 -36.24 16.87 30.82
CA LYS A 825 -36.39 16.50 29.42
C LYS A 825 -35.49 15.26 29.13
N HIS A 826 -35.87 14.52 28.13
CA HIS A 826 -34.99 13.51 27.52
C HIS A 826 -35.19 13.45 26.01
N ASN A 827 -34.25 12.87 25.28
CA ASN A 827 -34.41 12.65 23.85
C ASN A 827 -35.63 11.77 23.58
N LYS A 828 -36.43 12.10 22.57
CA LYS A 828 -37.64 11.33 22.20
C LYS A 828 -37.36 9.85 21.88
N LYS A 829 -36.14 9.54 21.50
CA LYS A 829 -35.67 8.17 21.19
C LYS A 829 -35.12 7.45 22.41
N SER A 830 -34.83 8.14 23.49
CA SER A 830 -34.35 7.55 24.74
C SER A 830 -35.50 6.95 25.54
N LYS A 831 -35.21 5.92 26.31
CA LYS A 831 -36.15 5.18 27.17
C LYS A 831 -36.12 5.67 28.64
N GLY A 832 -35.23 6.63 28.97
CA GLY A 832 -35.06 7.04 30.38
C GLY A 832 -34.33 8.36 30.58
N TYR A 833 -33.81 8.55 31.77
CA TYR A 833 -33.11 9.74 32.24
C TYR A 833 -31.75 9.38 32.86
N GLU A 834 -31.15 8.31 32.44
CA GLU A 834 -29.93 7.77 33.08
C GLU A 834 -28.68 8.54 32.62
N CYS A 835 -27.71 8.60 33.51
CA CYS A 835 -26.35 9.04 33.22
C CYS A 835 -25.36 8.18 34.01
N GLN A 836 -24.41 7.57 33.35
CA GLN A 836 -23.34 6.75 33.93
C GLN A 836 -21.99 7.37 33.57
N ILE A 837 -21.34 7.98 34.58
CA ILE A 837 -20.02 8.60 34.45
C ILE A 837 -18.97 7.64 34.94
N ARG A 838 -18.01 7.29 34.08
CA ARG A 838 -16.84 6.46 34.42
C ARG A 838 -15.75 7.27 35.11
N ASN A 839 -15.45 8.45 34.54
CA ASN A 839 -14.47 9.41 35.07
C ASN A 839 -14.92 10.84 34.70
N PHE A 840 -14.49 11.80 35.46
CA PHE A 840 -14.41 13.17 34.92
C PHE A 840 -13.10 13.30 34.15
N VAL A 841 -13.06 14.21 33.16
CA VAL A 841 -11.86 14.52 32.39
C VAL A 841 -11.50 15.97 32.59
N VAL A 842 -10.25 16.26 32.88
CA VAL A 842 -9.74 17.60 33.16
C VAL A 842 -8.47 17.88 32.38
N ASN A 843 -8.25 19.12 31.93
CA ASN A 843 -7.01 19.58 31.32
C ASN A 843 -6.40 20.64 32.24
N GLN A 844 -5.36 20.30 32.99
CA GLN A 844 -4.75 21.13 34.06
C GLN A 844 -3.71 22.10 33.52
#